data_163640a09a0dfeb14f04586a159224a6
#
_entry.id   163640a09a0dfeb14f04586a159224a6
#
_cell.length_a   1.000
_cell.length_b   1.000
_cell.length_c   1.000
_cell.angle_alpha   90.00
_cell.angle_beta   90.00
_cell.angle_gamma   90.00
#
_symmetry.space_group_name_H-M   'P 1'
#
loop_
_entity.id
_entity.type
_entity.pdbx_description
1 polymer ?
#
loop_
_entity_poly.entity_id
_entity_poly.type
_entity_poly.pdbx_seq_one_letter_code
_entity_poly.pdbx_strand_id
1 'polypeptide(L)'
;MAHITELFYEGISLDLYADKNLKYTLQVNDLAEVKDRQASFTDAYDLPKTPKNIRALGGLGIASDTSREPYRKPSCQIKIDGFDFVVKGWIKIKETDEDFKVAVYSGIINFFKAIENKTLGTDLDLSEINHDKTVPVVKASQLNPFYKYLIADYNGKTHYGTDDLIVNIDYLIPSANIKYLWDKIFERFGFEYTGSIFDSSDFLNLWITYPKGILDTDTTPVENRTGSISYTQSSPYMTGSGEFGDHLTIIQSGKYQFDMTFTLSGISNVTLSGNPLKFQIWRNSVKEWEETATSTGVYNLSALINYNTGDDLYFRWEWDQAGAYTVSIDYDIDTAIFNVANYSFNEEFKDFQITDFVKEIFNRFALTPFADEFTNIIDFRLLTERIKAEKIVDWSAKYIERTGESYLFDDYAKENIFSYQYNDKESTHSNGSIFINNKNLKESKKVYESKTYSPEKDFTPFQLGASSVNVRTFKIYDKDIKEKNGAQEISYKGLDKRFHFIKATPAVNSFQIGTELLGEDETATDFFIGEFSDQDWQSLINKFYPDLKALLNDSRIHSIDLYLDMMDLLLLDLKAIYYFEQEQQYYILNKLSFDDDKAKGDFIRINSDTETVIPEEPSESPILKISWVDGLSYPLTGTATSIDMQISQIYSPAEDPILSVEWQKLAFSWTDLGTGVTPYTTTLVDGVNRYRLKGTLTTGQIVSNELQYTKIVLPPCLRFRFGYTGTAPGQDGSVIYKDCDNLTRQADLTWDESGGNYFEITICAVSIISLTDFVTDMTNYGDQPPC
;
A
#
# COMPACT_ATOMS: atom_id res chain seq x y z
N MET A 1 52.19 -11.84 -5.96
CA MET A 1 52.01 -13.02 -6.86
C MET A 1 50.85 -12.67 -7.75
N ALA A 2 50.91 -12.89 -9.05
CA ALA A 2 49.75 -12.64 -9.91
C ALA A 2 48.63 -13.59 -9.53
N HIS A 3 47.45 -13.06 -9.30
CA HIS A 3 46.25 -13.84 -8.97
C HIS A 3 45.80 -14.63 -10.21
N ILE A 4 45.31 -15.86 -9.99
CA ILE A 4 44.72 -16.67 -11.05
C ILE A 4 43.25 -16.34 -11.15
N THR A 5 42.89 -15.61 -12.23
CA THR A 5 41.49 -15.27 -12.50
C THR A 5 40.86 -16.25 -13.48
N GLU A 6 39.68 -16.76 -13.16
CA GLU A 6 38.82 -17.59 -14.02
C GLU A 6 37.48 -16.92 -14.26
N LEU A 7 37.11 -16.83 -15.53
CA LEU A 7 35.79 -16.28 -15.93
C LEU A 7 34.94 -17.42 -16.53
N PHE A 8 33.75 -17.60 -16.00
CA PHE A 8 32.80 -18.57 -16.49
C PHE A 8 31.62 -17.87 -17.17
N TYR A 9 31.25 -18.35 -18.32
CA TYR A 9 30.08 -17.91 -19.12
C TYR A 9 29.08 -19.05 -19.18
N GLU A 10 27.89 -18.89 -18.58
CA GLU A 10 26.86 -19.94 -18.46
C GLU A 10 27.48 -21.31 -18.04
N GLY A 11 28.41 -21.29 -17.09
CA GLY A 11 29.11 -22.46 -16.57
C GLY A 11 30.31 -22.94 -17.43
N ILE A 12 30.57 -22.33 -18.57
CA ILE A 12 31.72 -22.63 -19.42
C ILE A 12 32.91 -21.70 -19.08
N SER A 13 34.03 -22.25 -18.66
CA SER A 13 35.26 -21.45 -18.44
C SER A 13 35.72 -20.83 -19.75
N LEU A 14 35.97 -19.53 -19.75
CA LEU A 14 36.54 -18.81 -20.91
C LEU A 14 38.07 -18.73 -20.82
N ASP A 15 38.71 -18.66 -21.98
CA ASP A 15 40.13 -18.40 -22.05
C ASP A 15 40.39 -16.89 -21.84
N LEU A 16 41.30 -16.56 -20.96
CA LEU A 16 41.75 -15.20 -20.68
C LEU A 16 43.17 -14.98 -21.20
N TYR A 17 43.57 -13.74 -21.38
CA TYR A 17 44.97 -13.39 -21.62
C TYR A 17 45.78 -13.57 -20.33
N ALA A 18 46.91 -14.21 -20.39
CA ALA A 18 47.78 -14.45 -19.24
C ALA A 18 48.50 -13.20 -18.71
N ASP A 19 48.56 -12.16 -19.53
CA ASP A 19 49.26 -10.89 -19.26
C ASP A 19 48.31 -9.71 -19.02
N LYS A 20 47.00 -9.97 -19.03
CA LYS A 20 45.98 -8.93 -18.79
C LYS A 20 45.18 -9.28 -17.55
N ASN A 21 45.23 -8.42 -16.56
CA ASN A 21 44.45 -8.55 -15.34
C ASN A 21 43.01 -8.03 -15.54
N LEU A 22 42.09 -8.66 -14.85
CA LEU A 22 40.68 -8.24 -14.83
C LEU A 22 40.54 -7.12 -13.80
N LYS A 23 40.40 -5.88 -14.26
CA LYS A 23 40.06 -4.76 -13.36
C LYS A 23 38.62 -4.83 -12.93
N TYR A 24 38.39 -4.89 -11.63
CA TYR A 24 37.08 -4.96 -11.04
C TYR A 24 36.81 -3.77 -10.12
N THR A 25 35.64 -3.17 -10.26
CA THR A 25 35.19 -2.06 -9.43
C THR A 25 34.05 -2.51 -8.55
N LEU A 26 34.28 -2.45 -7.25
CA LEU A 26 33.27 -2.68 -6.24
C LEU A 26 32.65 -1.34 -5.83
N GLN A 27 31.37 -1.18 -6.05
CA GLN A 27 30.63 -0.02 -5.56
C GLN A 27 29.18 -0.40 -5.28
N VAL A 28 28.58 0.25 -4.33
CA VAL A 28 27.18 0.01 -3.95
C VAL A 28 26.28 1.09 -4.53
N ASN A 29 26.67 2.32 -4.37
CA ASN A 29 25.94 3.47 -4.85
C ASN A 29 26.91 4.63 -4.89
N ASP A 30 27.09 5.24 -6.03
CA ASP A 30 27.84 6.49 -6.08
C ASP A 30 27.00 7.60 -5.43
N LEU A 31 27.41 8.06 -4.25
CA LEU A 31 26.77 9.20 -3.60
C LEU A 31 26.88 10.49 -4.43
N ALA A 32 27.77 10.49 -5.41
CA ALA A 32 27.87 11.55 -6.39
C ALA A 32 26.81 11.46 -7.51
N GLU A 33 26.18 10.30 -7.71
CA GLU A 33 25.20 10.06 -8.77
C GLU A 33 23.84 9.60 -8.22
N VAL A 34 22.92 10.54 -7.97
CA VAL A 34 21.55 10.21 -7.47
C VAL A 34 20.74 9.40 -8.49
N LYS A 35 21.04 9.54 -9.77
CA LYS A 35 20.25 8.94 -10.86
C LYS A 35 20.60 7.48 -11.16
N ASP A 36 21.87 7.13 -11.10
CA ASP A 36 22.37 5.81 -11.49
C ASP A 36 22.96 5.09 -10.28
N ARG A 37 22.15 4.25 -9.66
CA ARG A 37 22.60 3.33 -8.62
C ARG A 37 23.36 2.20 -9.30
N GLN A 38 24.65 2.42 -9.51
CA GLN A 38 25.49 1.47 -10.20
C GLN A 38 25.86 0.31 -9.28
N ALA A 39 25.86 -0.87 -9.85
CA ALA A 39 26.33 -2.08 -9.23
C ALA A 39 27.85 -2.24 -9.43
N SER A 40 28.43 -3.21 -8.73
CA SER A 40 29.79 -3.64 -9.00
C SER A 40 29.97 -4.09 -10.45
N PHE A 41 31.05 -3.73 -11.09
CA PHE A 41 31.30 -4.05 -12.50
C PHE A 41 32.80 -4.21 -12.81
N THR A 42 33.12 -4.90 -13.90
CA THR A 42 34.45 -4.86 -14.48
C THR A 42 34.57 -3.70 -15.46
N ASP A 43 35.77 -3.15 -15.62
CA ASP A 43 36.11 -2.40 -16.81
C ASP A 43 35.93 -3.27 -18.07
N ALA A 44 35.96 -2.67 -19.27
CA ALA A 44 35.92 -3.45 -20.48
C ALA A 44 37.19 -4.34 -20.55
N TYR A 45 36.99 -5.65 -20.60
CA TYR A 45 38.03 -6.64 -20.67
C TYR A 45 38.07 -7.27 -22.07
N ASP A 46 39.27 -7.43 -22.63
CA ASP A 46 39.43 -8.05 -23.93
C ASP A 46 39.61 -9.59 -23.77
N LEU A 47 38.64 -10.34 -24.28
CA LEU A 47 38.73 -11.79 -24.34
C LEU A 47 39.28 -12.24 -25.70
N PRO A 48 40.33 -13.10 -25.72
CA PRO A 48 40.89 -13.58 -26.96
C PRO A 48 39.88 -14.39 -27.78
N LYS A 49 39.89 -14.25 -29.09
CA LYS A 49 39.07 -15.05 -30.03
C LYS A 49 39.62 -16.47 -30.19
N THR A 50 39.70 -17.21 -29.09
CA THR A 50 40.05 -18.64 -29.16
C THR A 50 38.88 -19.46 -29.71
N PRO A 51 39.10 -20.62 -30.28
CA PRO A 51 38.01 -21.51 -30.71
C PRO A 51 37.06 -21.89 -29.58
N LYS A 52 37.52 -21.90 -28.33
CA LYS A 52 36.69 -22.16 -27.13
C LYS A 52 35.80 -20.98 -26.86
N ASN A 53 36.31 -19.76 -26.82
CA ASN A 53 35.56 -18.54 -26.59
C ASN A 53 34.53 -18.27 -27.70
N ILE A 54 34.93 -18.42 -28.97
CA ILE A 54 33.99 -18.31 -30.12
C ILE A 54 32.82 -19.30 -29.97
N ARG A 55 33.11 -20.55 -29.59
CA ARG A 55 32.07 -21.57 -29.40
C ARG A 55 31.16 -21.22 -28.20
N ALA A 56 31.71 -20.80 -27.08
CA ALA A 56 30.97 -20.41 -25.89
C ALA A 56 30.02 -19.23 -26.17
N LEU A 57 30.47 -18.27 -27.02
CA LEU A 57 29.69 -17.11 -27.42
C LEU A 57 28.82 -17.34 -28.69
N GLY A 58 28.43 -18.60 -28.93
CA GLY A 58 27.49 -18.93 -30.00
C GLY A 58 27.97 -18.61 -31.41
N GLY A 59 29.27 -18.67 -31.66
CA GLY A 59 29.84 -18.38 -32.98
C GLY A 59 30.02 -16.89 -33.29
N LEU A 60 29.95 -16.03 -32.27
CA LEU A 60 30.10 -14.58 -32.41
C LEU A 60 31.48 -14.24 -32.99
N GLY A 61 31.51 -13.30 -33.94
CA GLY A 61 32.76 -12.77 -34.53
C GLY A 61 33.37 -13.61 -35.63
N ILE A 62 32.69 -14.64 -36.11
CA ILE A 62 33.05 -15.34 -37.37
C ILE A 62 32.31 -14.73 -38.55
N ALA A 63 32.82 -14.92 -39.76
CA ALA A 63 32.13 -14.47 -40.96
C ALA A 63 30.76 -15.13 -41.06
N SER A 64 29.74 -14.35 -41.29
CA SER A 64 28.30 -14.78 -41.34
C SER A 64 27.72 -15.22 -39.99
N ASP A 65 28.22 -14.65 -38.87
CA ASP A 65 27.67 -14.95 -37.56
C ASP A 65 26.20 -14.46 -37.46
N THR A 66 25.38 -15.24 -36.76
CA THR A 66 23.98 -14.92 -36.46
C THR A 66 23.74 -14.96 -34.95
N SER A 67 24.78 -14.84 -34.16
CA SER A 67 24.75 -14.92 -32.72
C SER A 67 23.90 -13.79 -32.13
N ARG A 68 23.04 -14.12 -31.18
CA ARG A 68 22.25 -13.16 -30.42
C ARG A 68 22.84 -12.85 -29.04
N GLU A 69 24.03 -13.37 -28.75
CA GLU A 69 24.67 -13.19 -27.43
C GLU A 69 24.89 -11.71 -27.03
N PRO A 70 25.21 -10.77 -27.93
CA PRO A 70 25.31 -9.35 -27.57
C PRO A 70 24.00 -8.72 -27.10
N TYR A 71 22.86 -9.36 -27.39
CA TYR A 71 21.51 -8.88 -27.06
C TYR A 71 20.90 -9.61 -25.85
N ARG A 72 21.67 -10.49 -25.20
CA ARG A 72 21.29 -11.24 -24.00
C ARG A 72 22.02 -10.70 -22.77
N LYS A 73 21.58 -11.14 -21.60
CA LYS A 73 22.29 -10.96 -20.31
C LYS A 73 22.64 -12.35 -19.76
N PRO A 74 23.60 -13.08 -20.38
CA PRO A 74 23.98 -14.41 -19.94
C PRO A 74 24.64 -14.35 -18.56
N SER A 75 24.42 -15.41 -17.76
CA SER A 75 25.03 -15.53 -16.43
C SER A 75 26.54 -15.71 -16.53
N CYS A 76 27.26 -15.13 -15.58
CA CYS A 76 28.71 -15.35 -15.47
C CYS A 76 29.15 -15.43 -14.00
N GLN A 77 30.29 -16.05 -13.80
CA GLN A 77 30.98 -16.18 -12.51
C GLN A 77 32.42 -15.79 -12.68
N ILE A 78 32.99 -15.16 -11.65
CA ILE A 78 34.42 -14.89 -11.57
C ILE A 78 34.96 -15.58 -10.33
N LYS A 79 36.03 -16.34 -10.52
CA LYS A 79 36.85 -16.87 -9.44
C LYS A 79 38.25 -16.26 -9.47
N ILE A 80 38.77 -15.98 -8.30
CA ILE A 80 40.14 -15.48 -8.12
C ILE A 80 40.82 -16.41 -7.12
N ASP A 81 41.94 -17.00 -7.54
CA ASP A 81 42.68 -18.02 -6.76
C ASP A 81 41.80 -19.18 -6.28
N GLY A 82 40.79 -19.54 -7.08
CA GLY A 82 39.80 -20.59 -6.75
C GLY A 82 38.66 -20.16 -5.81
N PHE A 83 38.69 -18.96 -5.28
CA PHE A 83 37.58 -18.41 -4.46
C PHE A 83 36.54 -17.77 -5.36
N ASP A 84 35.28 -17.99 -5.05
CA ASP A 84 34.15 -17.37 -5.73
C ASP A 84 34.11 -15.86 -5.39
N PHE A 85 34.40 -15.01 -6.37
CA PHE A 85 34.45 -13.57 -6.23
C PHE A 85 33.16 -12.91 -6.74
N VAL A 86 32.66 -13.36 -7.91
CA VAL A 86 31.34 -13.03 -8.43
C VAL A 86 30.59 -14.32 -8.65
N VAL A 87 29.54 -14.55 -7.87
CA VAL A 87 28.73 -15.78 -7.93
C VAL A 87 27.56 -15.65 -8.89
N LYS A 88 26.90 -14.53 -8.87
CA LYS A 88 25.68 -14.26 -9.65
C LYS A 88 25.85 -13.00 -10.49
N GLY A 89 26.82 -13.01 -11.39
CA GLY A 89 27.02 -11.94 -12.35
C GLY A 89 26.34 -12.19 -13.68
N TRP A 90 26.36 -11.18 -14.53
CA TRP A 90 26.02 -11.29 -15.93
C TRP A 90 27.04 -10.53 -16.78
N ILE A 91 27.25 -11.02 -18.00
CA ILE A 91 28.25 -10.46 -18.91
C ILE A 91 27.57 -9.69 -20.04
N LYS A 92 28.14 -8.53 -20.40
CA LYS A 92 27.71 -7.75 -21.55
C LYS A 92 28.86 -7.73 -22.57
N ILE A 93 28.58 -8.14 -23.78
CA ILE A 93 29.50 -8.03 -24.92
C ILE A 93 29.30 -6.66 -25.54
N LYS A 94 30.33 -5.81 -25.51
CA LYS A 94 30.28 -4.42 -26.00
C LYS A 94 30.67 -4.30 -27.47
N GLU A 95 31.79 -4.95 -27.83
CA GLU A 95 32.39 -4.88 -29.18
C GLU A 95 32.99 -6.22 -29.55
N THR A 96 33.15 -6.44 -30.85
CA THR A 96 33.74 -7.66 -31.44
C THR A 96 34.65 -7.27 -32.59
N ASP A 97 35.88 -6.88 -32.27
CA ASP A 97 36.90 -6.54 -33.25
C ASP A 97 37.96 -7.66 -33.37
N GLU A 98 39.19 -7.38 -33.00
CA GLU A 98 40.25 -8.40 -32.87
C GLU A 98 39.96 -9.33 -31.70
N ASP A 99 39.42 -8.79 -30.63
CA ASP A 99 39.01 -9.47 -29.39
C ASP A 99 37.48 -9.29 -29.16
N PHE A 100 36.92 -9.98 -28.16
CA PHE A 100 35.62 -9.68 -27.62
C PHE A 100 35.79 -8.72 -26.44
N LYS A 101 35.29 -7.50 -26.53
CA LYS A 101 35.24 -6.57 -25.39
C LYS A 101 34.02 -6.85 -24.54
N VAL A 102 34.24 -7.29 -23.32
CA VAL A 102 33.17 -7.68 -22.38
C VAL A 102 33.24 -6.87 -21.08
N ALA A 103 32.12 -6.73 -20.40
CA ALA A 103 32.06 -6.24 -19.03
C ALA A 103 31.14 -7.15 -18.20
N VAL A 104 31.53 -7.41 -16.98
CA VAL A 104 30.74 -8.20 -16.01
C VAL A 104 30.11 -7.24 -15.00
N TYR A 105 28.88 -7.53 -14.63
CA TYR A 105 28.10 -6.78 -13.65
C TYR A 105 27.55 -7.72 -12.59
N SER A 106 27.50 -7.27 -11.34
CA SER A 106 26.98 -8.06 -10.21
C SER A 106 26.30 -7.19 -9.14
N GLY A 107 25.83 -7.81 -8.07
CA GLY A 107 25.20 -7.13 -6.95
C GLY A 107 23.74 -6.79 -7.18
N ILE A 108 23.30 -5.62 -6.71
CA ILE A 108 21.87 -5.18 -6.75
C ILE A 108 21.24 -5.21 -8.15
N ILE A 109 22.05 -5.18 -9.20
CA ILE A 109 21.57 -5.23 -10.58
C ILE A 109 20.78 -6.51 -10.88
N ASN A 110 21.02 -7.62 -10.16
CA ASN A 110 20.27 -8.84 -10.32
C ASN A 110 18.81 -8.68 -9.91
N PHE A 111 18.57 -7.96 -8.82
CA PHE A 111 17.21 -7.60 -8.40
C PHE A 111 16.52 -6.71 -9.44
N PHE A 112 17.16 -5.62 -9.88
CA PHE A 112 16.61 -4.74 -10.90
C PHE A 112 16.36 -5.45 -12.23
N LYS A 113 17.22 -6.41 -12.60
CA LYS A 113 17.00 -7.25 -13.79
C LYS A 113 15.78 -8.15 -13.64
N ALA A 114 15.55 -8.70 -12.45
CA ALA A 114 14.39 -9.56 -12.20
C ALA A 114 13.06 -8.81 -12.30
N ILE A 115 13.03 -7.54 -11.87
CA ILE A 115 11.84 -6.69 -11.88
C ILE A 115 11.73 -5.80 -13.14
N GLU A 116 12.67 -5.88 -14.08
CA GLU A 116 12.68 -5.08 -15.32
C GLU A 116 11.46 -5.38 -16.20
N ASN A 117 10.75 -4.34 -16.62
CA ASN A 117 9.50 -4.45 -17.42
C ASN A 117 8.37 -5.25 -16.73
N LYS A 118 8.38 -5.32 -15.40
CA LYS A 118 7.35 -5.95 -14.58
C LYS A 118 6.44 -4.91 -13.96
N THR A 119 5.15 -5.22 -13.82
CA THR A 119 4.16 -4.32 -13.25
C THR A 119 3.54 -4.91 -11.97
N LEU A 120 3.06 -4.04 -11.09
CA LEU A 120 2.44 -4.46 -9.84
C LEU A 120 1.19 -5.31 -10.08
N GLY A 121 0.34 -4.94 -11.05
CA GLY A 121 -0.92 -5.62 -11.27
C GLY A 121 -0.83 -6.88 -12.12
N THR A 122 0.15 -6.97 -13.04
CA THR A 122 0.25 -8.12 -13.95
C THR A 122 1.16 -9.22 -13.41
N ASP A 123 2.23 -8.84 -12.71
CA ASP A 123 3.27 -9.79 -12.31
C ASP A 123 3.16 -10.23 -10.84
N LEU A 124 2.39 -9.51 -10.01
CA LEU A 124 2.10 -9.89 -8.62
C LEU A 124 0.71 -10.52 -8.53
N ASP A 125 0.56 -11.50 -7.63
CA ASP A 125 -0.75 -12.00 -7.24
C ASP A 125 -1.32 -11.15 -6.11
N LEU A 126 -2.28 -10.29 -6.43
CA LEU A 126 -3.01 -9.44 -5.51
C LEU A 126 -4.46 -9.92 -5.30
N SER A 127 -4.79 -11.14 -5.76
CA SER A 127 -6.17 -11.67 -5.75
C SER A 127 -6.77 -11.73 -4.33
N GLU A 128 -5.94 -11.90 -3.30
CA GLU A 128 -6.38 -11.96 -1.90
C GLU A 128 -6.94 -10.63 -1.35
N ILE A 129 -6.64 -9.51 -2.01
CA ILE A 129 -7.18 -8.19 -1.65
C ILE A 129 -8.25 -7.69 -2.63
N ASN A 130 -8.56 -8.45 -3.68
CA ASN A 130 -9.70 -8.16 -4.55
C ASN A 130 -11.02 -8.47 -3.82
N HIS A 131 -12.02 -7.63 -3.99
CA HIS A 131 -13.26 -7.74 -3.23
C HIS A 131 -14.41 -7.00 -3.89
N ASP A 132 -15.63 -7.34 -3.48
CA ASP A 132 -16.81 -6.58 -3.80
C ASP A 132 -16.93 -5.36 -2.88
N LYS A 133 -17.27 -4.21 -3.44
CA LYS A 133 -17.36 -2.95 -2.72
C LYS A 133 -18.72 -2.78 -2.09
N THR A 134 -18.87 -3.24 -0.85
CA THR A 134 -20.07 -3.12 -0.04
C THR A 134 -19.77 -2.37 1.26
N VAL A 135 -20.81 -1.80 1.91
CA VAL A 135 -20.64 -1.09 3.20
C VAL A 135 -19.94 -1.95 4.26
N PRO A 136 -20.32 -3.23 4.47
CA PRO A 136 -19.63 -4.09 5.43
C PRO A 136 -18.14 -4.33 5.08
N VAL A 137 -17.81 -4.51 3.80
CA VAL A 137 -16.44 -4.72 3.36
C VAL A 137 -15.60 -3.45 3.54
N VAL A 138 -16.13 -2.29 3.18
CA VAL A 138 -15.48 -1.00 3.38
C VAL A 138 -15.22 -0.75 4.87
N LYS A 139 -16.18 -1.05 5.73
CA LYS A 139 -16.01 -0.96 7.19
C LYS A 139 -14.96 -1.95 7.71
N ALA A 140 -15.01 -3.21 7.29
CA ALA A 140 -14.04 -4.24 7.69
C ALA A 140 -12.61 -3.90 7.21
N SER A 141 -12.47 -3.20 6.08
CA SER A 141 -11.16 -2.81 5.56
C SER A 141 -10.35 -1.93 6.52
N GLN A 142 -11.01 -1.24 7.44
CA GLN A 142 -10.34 -0.37 8.40
C GLN A 142 -9.43 -1.13 9.37
N LEU A 143 -9.70 -2.41 9.60
CA LEU A 143 -8.85 -3.32 10.38
C LEU A 143 -7.91 -4.15 9.50
N ASN A 144 -8.07 -4.09 8.18
CA ASN A 144 -7.24 -4.86 7.25
C ASN A 144 -5.83 -4.22 7.15
N PRO A 145 -4.74 -5.00 7.31
CA PRO A 145 -3.38 -4.48 7.18
C PRO A 145 -2.93 -4.28 5.72
N PHE A 146 -3.61 -4.87 4.74
CA PHE A 146 -3.18 -4.92 3.35
C PHE A 146 -3.84 -3.85 2.48
N TYR A 147 -5.11 -3.52 2.77
CA TYR A 147 -5.81 -2.44 2.09
C TYR A 147 -6.80 -1.74 3.02
N LYS A 148 -7.08 -0.47 2.75
CA LYS A 148 -8.06 0.34 3.48
C LYS A 148 -8.78 1.31 2.53
N TYR A 149 -10.05 1.54 2.81
CA TYR A 149 -10.76 2.66 2.21
C TYR A 149 -10.51 3.91 3.06
N LEU A 150 -9.60 4.75 2.61
CA LEU A 150 -9.26 5.99 3.31
C LEU A 150 -10.15 7.12 2.81
N ILE A 151 -10.64 7.95 3.71
CA ILE A 151 -11.41 9.13 3.32
C ILE A 151 -10.47 10.14 2.66
N ALA A 152 -10.72 10.41 1.39
CA ALA A 152 -10.12 11.47 0.61
C ALA A 152 -11.11 11.93 -0.44
N ASP A 153 -10.89 13.06 -1.06
CA ASP A 153 -11.75 13.56 -2.12
C ASP A 153 -11.24 13.07 -3.48
N TYR A 154 -11.81 11.97 -3.97
CA TYR A 154 -11.42 11.31 -5.22
C TYR A 154 -12.11 11.89 -6.46
N ASN A 155 -13.25 12.58 -6.32
CA ASN A 155 -14.03 13.07 -7.45
C ASN A 155 -14.99 14.23 -7.14
N GLY A 156 -14.89 14.86 -5.98
CA GLY A 156 -15.77 15.92 -5.52
C GLY A 156 -17.12 15.47 -4.96
N LYS A 157 -17.34 14.16 -4.79
CA LYS A 157 -18.58 13.57 -4.25
C LYS A 157 -18.29 12.73 -3.01
N THR A 158 -17.82 13.38 -1.95
CA THR A 158 -17.36 12.71 -0.74
C THR A 158 -18.51 12.28 0.18
N HIS A 159 -19.70 12.87 0.02
CA HIS A 159 -20.84 12.69 0.93
C HIS A 159 -22.16 12.88 0.21
N TYR A 160 -23.24 12.38 0.81
CA TYR A 160 -24.60 12.49 0.32
C TYR A 160 -25.62 12.46 1.47
N GLY A 161 -26.93 12.47 1.15
CA GLY A 161 -28.05 12.43 2.07
C GLY A 161 -28.50 13.80 2.54
N THR A 162 -29.47 13.82 3.44
CA THR A 162 -29.99 15.07 4.01
C THR A 162 -28.89 15.70 4.87
N ASP A 163 -28.55 16.94 4.61
CA ASP A 163 -27.50 17.70 5.26
C ASP A 163 -26.07 17.13 5.06
N ASP A 164 -25.84 16.34 4.01
CA ASP A 164 -24.54 15.79 3.64
C ASP A 164 -23.82 15.05 4.80
N LEU A 165 -24.56 14.24 5.55
CA LEU A 165 -24.05 13.58 6.75
C LEU A 165 -23.45 12.20 6.52
N ILE A 166 -23.63 11.62 5.34
CA ILE A 166 -23.22 10.24 5.02
C ILE A 166 -21.99 10.28 4.08
N VAL A 167 -20.89 9.66 4.50
CA VAL A 167 -19.73 9.46 3.63
C VAL A 167 -20.10 8.49 2.52
N ASN A 168 -19.97 8.94 1.28
CA ASN A 168 -20.33 8.15 0.11
C ASN A 168 -19.23 7.17 -0.26
N ILE A 169 -19.40 5.90 0.07
CA ILE A 169 -18.42 4.87 -0.26
C ILE A 169 -18.32 4.60 -1.76
N ASP A 170 -19.36 4.93 -2.56
CA ASP A 170 -19.35 4.69 -4.01
C ASP A 170 -18.14 5.36 -4.68
N TYR A 171 -17.72 6.49 -4.12
CA TYR A 171 -16.62 7.31 -4.64
C TYR A 171 -15.30 7.15 -3.86
N LEU A 172 -15.26 6.35 -2.79
CA LEU A 172 -14.02 6.01 -2.14
C LEU A 172 -13.25 4.96 -2.94
N ILE A 173 -11.95 5.12 -3.01
CA ILE A 173 -11.05 4.17 -3.65
C ILE A 173 -10.22 3.47 -2.56
N PRO A 174 -10.07 2.14 -2.60
CA PRO A 174 -9.23 1.46 -1.63
C PRO A 174 -7.76 1.74 -1.91
N SER A 175 -7.01 2.01 -0.85
CA SER A 175 -5.57 2.19 -0.88
C SER A 175 -4.88 0.91 -0.47
N ALA A 176 -3.85 0.48 -1.19
CA ALA A 176 -3.03 -0.66 -0.81
C ALA A 176 -1.90 -0.24 0.13
N ASN A 177 -1.55 -1.08 1.09
CA ASN A 177 -0.41 -0.84 1.97
C ASN A 177 0.91 -1.03 1.21
N ILE A 178 1.86 -0.11 1.37
CA ILE A 178 3.15 -0.17 0.67
C ILE A 178 3.98 -1.36 1.15
N LYS A 179 3.97 -1.67 2.45
CA LYS A 179 4.68 -2.84 3.01
C LYS A 179 4.18 -4.15 2.40
N TYR A 180 2.87 -4.29 2.25
CA TYR A 180 2.27 -5.44 1.61
C TYR A 180 2.75 -5.62 0.17
N LEU A 181 2.70 -4.56 -0.64
CA LEU A 181 3.20 -4.61 -2.03
C LEU A 181 4.70 -4.88 -2.11
N TRP A 182 5.47 -4.30 -1.18
CA TRP A 182 6.91 -4.54 -1.05
C TRP A 182 7.21 -6.01 -0.77
N ASP A 183 6.52 -6.60 0.21
CA ASP A 183 6.66 -8.03 0.55
C ASP A 183 6.34 -8.92 -0.64
N LYS A 184 5.23 -8.66 -1.34
CA LYS A 184 4.84 -9.39 -2.55
C LYS A 184 5.88 -9.32 -3.67
N ILE A 185 6.55 -8.18 -3.84
CA ILE A 185 7.64 -8.03 -4.83
C ILE A 185 8.81 -8.95 -4.46
N PHE A 186 9.29 -8.87 -3.21
CA PHE A 186 10.44 -9.65 -2.78
C PHE A 186 10.16 -11.16 -2.80
N GLU A 187 9.00 -11.57 -2.29
CA GLU A 187 8.54 -12.95 -2.36
C GLU A 187 8.46 -13.47 -3.82
N ARG A 188 7.83 -12.69 -4.71
CA ARG A 188 7.60 -13.08 -6.11
C ARG A 188 8.89 -13.33 -6.87
N PHE A 189 9.92 -12.50 -6.63
CA PHE A 189 11.17 -12.57 -7.36
C PHE A 189 12.28 -13.32 -6.62
N GLY A 190 11.98 -13.92 -5.46
CA GLY A 190 12.90 -14.79 -4.73
C GLY A 190 14.07 -14.05 -4.07
N PHE A 191 13.82 -12.82 -3.59
CA PHE A 191 14.74 -12.05 -2.79
C PHE A 191 14.19 -11.86 -1.38
N GLU A 192 15.09 -11.65 -0.43
CA GLU A 192 14.78 -11.23 0.93
C GLU A 192 15.34 -9.84 1.17
N TYR A 193 14.85 -9.14 2.17
CA TYR A 193 15.34 -7.81 2.51
C TYR A 193 15.43 -7.60 4.02
N THR A 194 16.32 -6.68 4.41
CA THR A 194 16.49 -6.20 5.78
C THR A 194 16.66 -4.68 5.76
N GLY A 195 16.42 -4.04 6.89
CA GLY A 195 16.61 -2.58 7.06
C GLY A 195 15.65 -2.01 8.10
N SER A 196 16.13 -1.13 8.96
CA SER A 196 15.39 -0.54 10.08
C SER A 196 14.15 0.26 9.65
N ILE A 197 14.19 0.85 8.44
CA ILE A 197 13.08 1.65 7.90
C ILE A 197 11.79 0.85 7.73
N PHE A 198 11.88 -0.45 7.43
CA PHE A 198 10.72 -1.29 7.14
C PHE A 198 9.88 -1.61 8.38
N ASP A 199 10.44 -1.39 9.57
CA ASP A 199 9.75 -1.50 10.86
C ASP A 199 9.30 -0.13 11.40
N SER A 200 9.63 0.95 10.70
CA SER A 200 9.26 2.29 11.11
C SER A 200 7.80 2.61 10.80
N SER A 201 7.19 3.47 11.63
CA SER A 201 5.84 3.99 11.38
C SER A 201 5.73 4.76 10.06
N ASP A 202 6.81 5.35 9.56
CA ASP A 202 6.83 6.06 8.29
C ASP A 202 6.61 5.13 7.10
N PHE A 203 7.15 3.92 7.17
CA PHE A 203 6.98 2.92 6.13
C PHE A 203 5.71 2.08 6.32
N LEU A 204 5.45 1.62 7.55
CA LEU A 204 4.29 0.78 7.86
C LEU A 204 2.95 1.49 7.63
N ASN A 205 2.91 2.82 7.86
CA ASN A 205 1.72 3.64 7.61
C ASN A 205 1.80 4.39 6.27
N LEU A 206 2.45 3.80 5.27
CA LEU A 206 2.47 4.36 3.92
C LEU A 206 1.53 3.55 3.01
N TRP A 207 0.65 4.25 2.31
CA TRP A 207 -0.39 3.68 1.47
C TRP A 207 -0.32 4.26 0.07
N ILE A 208 -0.65 3.46 -0.93
CA ILE A 208 -0.77 3.92 -2.32
C ILE A 208 -2.23 3.96 -2.71
N THR A 209 -2.66 5.11 -3.23
CA THR A 209 -3.99 5.32 -3.77
C THR A 209 -3.91 5.95 -5.16
N TYR A 210 -5.04 5.98 -5.85
CA TYR A 210 -5.14 6.60 -7.17
C TYR A 210 -6.58 7.07 -7.39
N PRO A 211 -6.78 8.17 -8.12
CA PRO A 211 -8.10 8.59 -8.52
C PRO A 211 -8.50 7.74 -9.74
N LYS A 212 -9.49 6.90 -9.55
CA LYS A 212 -10.28 6.40 -10.66
C LYS A 212 -11.54 7.24 -10.71
N GLY A 213 -11.91 7.74 -11.86
CA GLY A 213 -13.20 8.43 -12.03
C GLY A 213 -14.33 7.63 -11.39
N ILE A 214 -15.53 8.19 -11.40
CA ILE A 214 -16.76 7.53 -10.94
C ILE A 214 -16.65 6.06 -11.31
N LEU A 215 -16.73 5.18 -10.32
CA LEU A 215 -16.89 3.76 -10.59
C LEU A 215 -18.09 3.65 -11.51
N ASP A 216 -17.86 3.28 -12.77
CA ASP A 216 -18.94 2.82 -13.64
C ASP A 216 -19.53 1.60 -12.91
N THR A 217 -20.57 1.84 -12.17
CA THR A 217 -21.40 0.77 -11.68
C THR A 217 -22.12 0.26 -12.90
N ASP A 218 -21.63 -0.85 -13.45
CA ASP A 218 -22.32 -1.54 -14.51
C ASP A 218 -23.74 -1.84 -14.04
N THR A 219 -24.70 -1.53 -14.88
CA THR A 219 -26.09 -1.92 -14.65
C THR A 219 -26.37 -3.22 -15.41
N THR A 220 -27.07 -4.13 -14.76
CA THR A 220 -27.62 -5.32 -15.43
C THR A 220 -29.06 -5.01 -15.87
N PRO A 221 -29.38 -5.09 -17.18
CA PRO A 221 -30.74 -4.96 -17.65
C PRO A 221 -31.65 -6.00 -16.96
N VAL A 222 -32.77 -5.52 -16.42
CA VAL A 222 -33.77 -6.38 -15.78
C VAL A 222 -34.92 -6.62 -16.74
N GLU A 223 -35.44 -5.56 -17.34
CA GLU A 223 -36.56 -5.60 -18.27
C GLU A 223 -36.58 -4.38 -19.19
N ASN A 224 -37.03 -4.58 -20.42
CA ASN A 224 -37.44 -3.51 -21.33
C ASN A 224 -38.92 -3.68 -21.66
N ARG A 225 -39.69 -2.62 -21.52
CA ARG A 225 -41.12 -2.58 -21.84
C ARG A 225 -41.38 -1.56 -22.91
N THR A 226 -41.92 -2.00 -24.04
CA THR A 226 -42.33 -1.11 -25.12
C THR A 226 -43.79 -1.37 -25.47
N GLY A 227 -44.52 -0.31 -25.82
CA GLY A 227 -45.89 -0.47 -26.22
C GLY A 227 -46.59 0.86 -26.52
N SER A 228 -47.88 0.75 -26.84
CA SER A 228 -48.73 1.90 -27.09
C SER A 228 -50.05 1.77 -26.33
N ILE A 229 -50.45 2.84 -25.68
CA ILE A 229 -51.74 2.92 -25.00
C ILE A 229 -52.58 3.95 -25.75
N SER A 230 -53.85 3.57 -26.06
CA SER A 230 -54.84 4.50 -26.50
C SER A 230 -56.06 4.41 -25.56
N TYR A 231 -56.28 5.50 -24.85
CA TYR A 231 -57.35 5.57 -23.84
C TYR A 231 -58.37 6.63 -24.23
N THR A 232 -59.62 6.29 -24.13
CA THR A 232 -60.74 7.20 -24.36
C THR A 232 -61.66 7.28 -23.16
N GLN A 233 -61.74 8.46 -22.56
CA GLN A 233 -62.64 8.78 -21.46
C GLN A 233 -63.91 9.37 -22.02
N SER A 234 -65.04 8.77 -21.69
CA SER A 234 -66.38 9.23 -22.12
C SER A 234 -67.20 9.87 -21.01
N SER A 235 -66.75 9.77 -19.75
CA SER A 235 -67.50 10.32 -18.59
C SER A 235 -66.90 11.65 -18.12
N PRO A 236 -67.72 12.65 -17.79
CA PRO A 236 -67.25 13.98 -17.44
C PRO A 236 -66.63 14.12 -16.04
N TYR A 237 -66.61 13.07 -15.21
CA TYR A 237 -66.28 13.17 -13.79
C TYR A 237 -65.27 12.09 -13.27
N MET A 238 -64.54 11.43 -14.17
CA MET A 238 -63.58 10.40 -13.76
C MET A 238 -62.15 10.73 -14.19
N THR A 239 -61.21 10.53 -13.30
CA THR A 239 -59.77 10.55 -13.58
C THR A 239 -59.42 9.35 -14.47
N GLY A 240 -58.77 9.60 -15.59
CA GLY A 240 -58.18 8.54 -16.43
C GLY A 240 -56.87 8.05 -15.83
N SER A 241 -56.74 6.75 -15.77
CA SER A 241 -55.45 6.17 -15.37
C SER A 241 -55.27 4.77 -16.00
N GLY A 242 -54.04 4.35 -16.11
CA GLY A 242 -53.73 3.02 -16.61
C GLY A 242 -52.28 2.67 -16.30
N GLU A 243 -51.92 1.43 -16.55
CA GLU A 243 -50.60 0.90 -16.31
C GLU A 243 -49.87 0.66 -17.62
N PHE A 244 -48.51 0.74 -17.58
CA PHE A 244 -47.63 0.43 -18.69
C PHE A 244 -47.09 -1.00 -18.54
N GLY A 245 -47.81 -1.97 -19.06
CA GLY A 245 -47.46 -3.38 -18.96
C GLY A 245 -47.87 -4.02 -17.63
N ASP A 246 -47.35 -5.21 -17.38
CA ASP A 246 -47.65 -6.00 -16.19
C ASP A 246 -46.82 -5.57 -14.98
N HIS A 247 -47.22 -5.99 -13.80
CA HIS A 247 -46.41 -5.79 -12.58
C HIS A 247 -45.10 -6.61 -12.62
N LEU A 248 -44.02 -6.09 -12.10
CA LEU A 248 -42.74 -6.75 -11.96
C LEU A 248 -42.46 -7.05 -10.50
N THR A 249 -42.35 -8.34 -10.14
CA THR A 249 -41.87 -8.72 -8.81
C THR A 249 -40.35 -8.60 -8.75
N ILE A 250 -39.88 -7.81 -7.83
CA ILE A 250 -38.42 -7.61 -7.63
C ILE A 250 -37.79 -8.89 -7.06
N ILE A 251 -36.82 -9.46 -7.77
CA ILE A 251 -36.14 -10.70 -7.38
C ILE A 251 -34.83 -10.47 -6.62
N GLN A 252 -34.30 -9.26 -6.67
CA GLN A 252 -33.04 -8.88 -6.03
C GLN A 252 -33.17 -7.49 -5.42
N SER A 253 -32.84 -7.35 -4.14
CA SER A 253 -32.76 -6.04 -3.49
C SER A 253 -31.62 -5.21 -4.08
N GLY A 254 -31.84 -3.90 -4.22
CA GLY A 254 -30.86 -2.98 -4.74
C GLY A 254 -31.46 -1.70 -5.31
N LYS A 255 -30.58 -0.86 -5.86
CA LYS A 255 -31.00 0.37 -6.55
C LYS A 255 -31.26 0.07 -8.02
N TYR A 256 -32.40 0.51 -8.48
CA TYR A 256 -32.85 0.34 -9.86
C TYR A 256 -32.82 1.66 -10.59
N GLN A 257 -32.31 1.62 -11.81
CA GLN A 257 -32.36 2.71 -12.78
C GLN A 257 -33.51 2.46 -13.74
N PHE A 258 -34.29 3.50 -13.98
CA PHE A 258 -35.36 3.51 -14.96
C PHE A 258 -35.08 4.60 -15.98
N ASP A 259 -34.90 4.21 -17.22
CA ASP A 259 -34.79 5.13 -18.35
C ASP A 259 -36.03 5.00 -19.20
N MET A 260 -36.82 6.05 -19.27
CA MET A 260 -38.18 6.01 -19.81
C MET A 260 -38.34 7.03 -20.93
N THR A 261 -38.82 6.59 -22.06
CA THR A 261 -39.21 7.44 -23.16
C THR A 261 -40.72 7.33 -23.36
N PHE A 262 -41.45 8.43 -23.16
CA PHE A 262 -42.88 8.51 -23.45
C PHE A 262 -43.13 9.49 -24.60
N THR A 263 -43.82 9.01 -25.64
CA THR A 263 -44.30 9.87 -26.73
C THR A 263 -45.78 10.09 -26.58
N LEU A 264 -46.10 11.30 -26.15
CA LEU A 264 -47.52 11.72 -25.94
C LEU A 264 -48.09 12.35 -27.22
N SER A 265 -49.10 11.70 -27.78
CA SER A 265 -49.72 12.10 -29.02
C SER A 265 -51.25 11.90 -28.97
N GLY A 266 -51.95 12.30 -29.98
CA GLY A 266 -53.39 12.00 -30.17
C GLY A 266 -54.34 12.57 -29.10
N ILE A 267 -53.97 13.69 -28.49
CA ILE A 267 -54.86 14.35 -27.51
C ILE A 267 -55.97 15.08 -28.27
N SER A 268 -57.23 14.77 -27.91
CA SER A 268 -58.42 15.44 -28.45
C SER A 268 -59.31 16.06 -27.37
N ASN A 269 -59.87 17.18 -27.65
CA ASN A 269 -60.91 17.89 -26.87
C ASN A 269 -60.46 18.60 -25.58
N VAL A 270 -59.18 18.47 -25.17
CA VAL A 270 -58.62 19.08 -23.93
C VAL A 270 -57.18 19.51 -24.14
N THR A 271 -56.68 20.40 -23.29
CA THR A 271 -55.32 20.87 -23.29
C THR A 271 -54.63 20.39 -22.01
N LEU A 272 -53.35 20.04 -22.10
CA LEU A 272 -52.53 19.67 -20.93
C LEU A 272 -52.16 20.87 -20.04
N SER A 273 -52.36 22.10 -20.56
CA SER A 273 -52.12 23.33 -19.81
C SER A 273 -53.14 23.48 -18.66
N GLY A 274 -52.69 23.47 -17.46
CA GLY A 274 -53.47 23.55 -16.22
C GLY A 274 -53.80 22.21 -15.53
N ASN A 275 -53.83 21.11 -16.32
CA ASN A 275 -53.99 19.75 -15.78
C ASN A 275 -53.02 18.82 -16.50
N PRO A 276 -51.75 18.71 -16.03
CA PRO A 276 -50.78 17.90 -16.67
C PRO A 276 -51.05 16.40 -16.54
N LEU A 277 -50.68 15.63 -17.54
CA LEU A 277 -50.67 14.18 -17.47
C LEU A 277 -49.45 13.75 -16.62
N LYS A 278 -49.64 12.77 -15.74
CA LYS A 278 -48.65 12.27 -14.80
C LYS A 278 -48.12 10.94 -15.26
N PHE A 279 -46.81 10.77 -15.28
CA PHE A 279 -46.12 9.49 -15.36
C PHE A 279 -45.63 9.12 -13.97
N GLN A 280 -45.83 7.86 -13.54
CA GLN A 280 -45.59 7.44 -12.17
C GLN A 280 -44.92 6.07 -12.08
N ILE A 281 -44.09 5.91 -11.07
CA ILE A 281 -43.55 4.61 -10.65
C ILE A 281 -44.13 4.29 -9.26
N TRP A 282 -44.64 3.07 -9.09
CA TRP A 282 -45.30 2.61 -7.88
C TRP A 282 -44.62 1.36 -7.32
N ARG A 283 -44.54 1.26 -5.98
CA ARG A 283 -44.08 0.12 -5.22
C ARG A 283 -45.15 -0.29 -4.19
N ASN A 284 -45.55 -1.57 -4.21
CA ASN A 284 -46.52 -2.10 -3.24
C ASN A 284 -47.75 -1.21 -3.06
N SER A 285 -48.28 -0.64 -4.14
CA SER A 285 -49.41 0.32 -4.15
C SER A 285 -49.10 1.68 -3.52
N VAL A 286 -47.81 2.04 -3.32
CA VAL A 286 -47.38 3.37 -2.91
C VAL A 286 -46.64 4.02 -4.08
N LYS A 287 -46.98 5.31 -4.34
CA LYS A 287 -46.28 6.07 -5.38
C LYS A 287 -44.89 6.50 -4.90
N GLU A 288 -43.88 6.12 -5.64
CA GLU A 288 -42.47 6.41 -5.32
C GLU A 288 -41.92 7.60 -6.14
N TRP A 289 -42.43 7.73 -7.36
CA TRP A 289 -41.93 8.77 -8.28
C TRP A 289 -43.05 9.28 -9.19
N GLU A 290 -42.97 10.54 -9.57
CA GLU A 290 -43.94 11.18 -10.47
C GLU A 290 -43.28 12.29 -11.30
N GLU A 291 -43.55 12.31 -12.57
CA GLU A 291 -43.26 13.40 -13.47
C GLU A 291 -44.47 13.80 -14.30
N THR A 292 -44.47 15.05 -14.76
CA THR A 292 -45.65 15.61 -15.41
C THR A 292 -45.37 16.06 -16.85
N ALA A 293 -46.33 15.77 -17.75
CA ALA A 293 -46.34 16.23 -19.12
C ALA A 293 -47.37 17.35 -19.29
N THR A 294 -46.88 18.52 -19.76
CA THR A 294 -47.70 19.73 -19.97
C THR A 294 -47.99 20.03 -21.45
N SER A 295 -47.49 19.22 -22.36
CA SER A 295 -47.67 19.35 -23.82
C SER A 295 -47.59 17.98 -24.49
N THR A 296 -48.04 17.89 -25.75
CA THR A 296 -47.69 16.71 -26.58
C THR A 296 -46.23 16.76 -26.98
N GLY A 297 -45.59 15.59 -27.14
CA GLY A 297 -44.21 15.45 -27.54
C GLY A 297 -43.53 14.23 -26.90
N VAL A 298 -42.21 14.21 -27.02
CA VAL A 298 -41.37 13.14 -26.45
C VAL A 298 -40.82 13.58 -25.09
N TYR A 299 -40.96 12.73 -24.08
CA TYR A 299 -40.46 12.90 -22.73
C TYR A 299 -39.43 11.82 -22.45
N ASN A 300 -38.17 12.21 -22.28
CA ASN A 300 -37.09 11.34 -21.84
C ASN A 300 -36.89 11.57 -20.35
N LEU A 301 -37.27 10.60 -19.54
CA LEU A 301 -37.32 10.67 -18.09
C LEU A 301 -36.41 9.60 -17.51
N SER A 302 -35.82 9.86 -16.35
CA SER A 302 -35.06 8.86 -15.61
C SER A 302 -35.39 8.93 -14.12
N ALA A 303 -35.32 7.77 -13.46
CA ALA A 303 -35.53 7.67 -12.00
C ALA A 303 -34.58 6.66 -11.41
N LEU A 304 -34.21 6.88 -10.14
CA LEU A 304 -33.38 5.97 -9.35
C LEU A 304 -34.13 5.65 -8.05
N ILE A 305 -34.51 4.39 -7.85
CA ILE A 305 -35.32 3.96 -6.71
C ILE A 305 -34.77 2.67 -6.11
N ASN A 306 -34.73 2.60 -4.78
CA ASN A 306 -34.33 1.38 -4.06
C ASN A 306 -35.53 0.44 -3.91
N TYR A 307 -35.34 -0.83 -4.21
CA TYR A 307 -36.33 -1.89 -4.02
C TYR A 307 -35.77 -3.04 -3.20
N ASN A 308 -36.64 -3.74 -2.49
CA ASN A 308 -36.34 -4.96 -1.78
C ASN A 308 -36.86 -6.18 -2.56
N THR A 309 -36.26 -7.33 -2.34
CA THR A 309 -36.75 -8.60 -2.89
C THR A 309 -38.17 -8.84 -2.44
N GLY A 310 -39.07 -9.13 -3.38
CA GLY A 310 -40.46 -9.33 -3.16
C GLY A 310 -41.35 -8.08 -3.33
N ASP A 311 -40.74 -6.90 -3.52
CA ASP A 311 -41.53 -5.70 -3.86
C ASP A 311 -42.21 -5.85 -5.21
N ASP A 312 -43.42 -5.26 -5.30
CA ASP A 312 -44.23 -5.20 -6.50
C ASP A 312 -44.06 -3.83 -7.15
N LEU A 313 -43.42 -3.81 -8.33
CA LEU A 313 -43.11 -2.62 -9.14
C LEU A 313 -44.06 -2.55 -10.33
N TYR A 314 -44.66 -1.37 -10.51
CA TYR A 314 -45.40 -1.09 -11.75
C TYR A 314 -45.32 0.36 -12.17
N PHE A 315 -45.53 0.61 -13.45
CA PHE A 315 -45.54 1.93 -14.05
C PHE A 315 -46.94 2.34 -14.39
N ARG A 316 -47.34 3.60 -14.08
CA ARG A 316 -48.70 4.09 -14.24
C ARG A 316 -48.67 5.46 -14.85
N TRP A 317 -49.75 5.76 -15.62
CA TRP A 317 -50.11 7.12 -15.99
C TRP A 317 -51.38 7.53 -15.33
N GLU A 318 -51.52 8.80 -15.04
CA GLU A 318 -52.71 9.37 -14.45
C GLU A 318 -52.99 10.75 -15.06
N TRP A 319 -54.24 11.01 -15.40
CA TRP A 319 -54.66 12.30 -15.88
C TRP A 319 -55.95 12.72 -15.22
N ASP A 320 -55.87 13.76 -14.38
CA ASP A 320 -57.02 14.30 -13.66
C ASP A 320 -57.69 15.41 -14.51
N GLN A 321 -58.42 14.99 -15.52
CA GLN A 321 -59.07 15.89 -16.49
C GLN A 321 -60.55 15.59 -16.56
N ALA A 322 -61.39 16.62 -16.27
CA ALA A 322 -62.82 16.52 -16.46
C ALA A 322 -63.19 16.61 -17.94
N GLY A 323 -64.15 15.77 -18.40
CA GLY A 323 -64.68 15.77 -19.75
C GLY A 323 -64.27 14.55 -20.55
N ALA A 324 -64.87 14.46 -21.77
CA ALA A 324 -64.49 13.39 -22.70
C ALA A 324 -63.21 13.75 -23.44
N TYR A 325 -62.22 12.85 -23.36
CA TYR A 325 -60.91 13.01 -24.03
C TYR A 325 -60.37 11.68 -24.54
N THR A 326 -59.45 11.75 -25.48
CA THR A 326 -58.58 10.67 -25.92
C THR A 326 -57.13 11.02 -25.65
N VAL A 327 -56.31 10.04 -25.25
CA VAL A 327 -54.88 10.17 -25.14
C VAL A 327 -54.19 8.96 -25.76
N SER A 328 -53.12 9.15 -26.50
CA SER A 328 -52.29 8.09 -27.00
C SER A 328 -50.85 8.29 -26.50
N ILE A 329 -50.32 7.25 -25.87
CA ILE A 329 -48.99 7.25 -25.27
C ILE A 329 -48.22 6.06 -25.82
N ASP A 330 -47.19 6.32 -26.57
CA ASP A 330 -46.20 5.31 -26.92
C ASP A 330 -45.11 5.33 -25.83
N TYR A 331 -44.69 4.17 -25.32
CA TYR A 331 -43.74 4.08 -24.24
C TYR A 331 -42.61 3.09 -24.53
N ASP A 332 -41.43 3.41 -24.04
CA ASP A 332 -40.24 2.57 -23.96
C ASP A 332 -39.60 2.78 -22.59
N ILE A 333 -39.57 1.72 -21.78
CA ILE A 333 -39.15 1.75 -20.39
C ILE A 333 -38.07 0.69 -20.18
N ASP A 334 -36.85 1.15 -20.03
CA ASP A 334 -35.72 0.31 -19.64
C ASP A 334 -35.59 0.29 -18.12
N THR A 335 -35.52 -0.90 -17.55
CA THR A 335 -35.29 -1.14 -16.13
C THR A 335 -33.97 -1.91 -15.96
N ALA A 336 -33.06 -1.38 -15.18
CA ALA A 336 -31.79 -2.01 -14.88
C ALA A 336 -31.48 -1.92 -13.37
N ILE A 337 -30.74 -2.90 -12.85
CA ILE A 337 -30.25 -2.91 -11.47
C ILE A 337 -28.77 -2.56 -11.44
N PHE A 338 -28.35 -1.75 -10.50
CA PHE A 338 -26.94 -1.51 -10.26
C PHE A 338 -26.26 -2.75 -9.65
N ASN A 339 -25.14 -3.13 -10.22
CA ASN A 339 -24.32 -4.20 -9.68
C ASN A 339 -23.43 -3.70 -8.55
N VAL A 340 -23.11 -4.58 -7.60
CA VAL A 340 -22.03 -4.34 -6.66
C VAL A 340 -20.72 -4.26 -7.45
N ALA A 341 -20.00 -3.16 -7.32
CA ALA A 341 -18.72 -3.01 -8.01
C ALA A 341 -17.69 -3.98 -7.43
N ASN A 342 -17.17 -4.86 -8.28
CA ASN A 342 -16.01 -5.69 -7.94
C ASN A 342 -14.74 -4.87 -8.13
N TYR A 343 -13.90 -4.85 -7.10
CA TYR A 343 -12.65 -4.11 -7.10
C TYR A 343 -11.46 -5.04 -7.25
N SER A 344 -10.68 -4.84 -8.31
CA SER A 344 -9.49 -5.63 -8.61
C SER A 344 -8.23 -4.77 -8.59
N PHE A 345 -7.39 -4.95 -7.56
CA PHE A 345 -6.09 -4.29 -7.49
C PHE A 345 -5.15 -4.70 -8.64
N ASN A 346 -5.29 -5.92 -9.15
CA ASN A 346 -4.53 -6.38 -10.31
C ASN A 346 -4.79 -5.51 -11.55
N GLU A 347 -6.07 -5.20 -11.83
CA GLU A 347 -6.43 -4.35 -12.98
C GLU A 347 -5.97 -2.90 -12.78
N GLU A 348 -6.08 -2.39 -11.55
CA GLU A 348 -5.76 -1.00 -11.26
C GLU A 348 -4.26 -0.71 -11.29
N PHE A 349 -3.43 -1.66 -10.86
CA PHE A 349 -1.97 -1.53 -10.85
C PHE A 349 -1.27 -2.09 -12.08
N LYS A 350 -2.00 -2.54 -13.12
CA LYS A 350 -1.42 -3.21 -14.30
C LYS A 350 -0.41 -2.36 -15.07
N ASP A 351 -0.53 -1.03 -15.01
CA ASP A 351 0.36 -0.11 -15.72
C ASP A 351 1.48 0.46 -14.83
N PHE A 352 1.48 0.16 -13.52
CA PHE A 352 2.50 0.70 -12.62
C PHE A 352 3.72 -0.22 -12.57
N GLN A 353 4.84 0.27 -13.08
CA GLN A 353 6.09 -0.48 -13.15
C GLN A 353 6.66 -0.75 -11.75
N ILE A 354 7.05 -1.99 -11.47
CA ILE A 354 7.70 -2.36 -10.19
C ILE A 354 8.99 -1.59 -10.00
N THR A 355 9.75 -1.36 -11.07
CA THR A 355 10.98 -0.57 -11.01
C THR A 355 10.74 0.87 -10.57
N ASP A 356 9.65 1.49 -11.00
CA ASP A 356 9.29 2.85 -10.60
C ASP A 356 8.83 2.89 -9.14
N PHE A 357 8.03 1.90 -8.71
CA PHE A 357 7.61 1.75 -7.32
C PHE A 357 8.82 1.59 -6.38
N VAL A 358 9.76 0.69 -6.71
CA VAL A 358 10.97 0.46 -5.90
C VAL A 358 11.85 1.70 -5.84
N LYS A 359 12.05 2.41 -6.97
CA LYS A 359 12.81 3.67 -7.00
C LYS A 359 12.16 4.77 -6.19
N GLU A 360 10.82 4.84 -6.19
CA GLU A 360 10.08 5.79 -5.37
C GLU A 360 10.38 5.58 -3.88
N ILE A 361 10.34 4.33 -3.40
CA ILE A 361 10.68 3.97 -2.02
C ILE A 361 12.13 4.33 -1.68
N PHE A 362 13.08 3.99 -2.57
CA PHE A 362 14.50 4.29 -2.35
C PHE A 362 14.74 5.78 -2.19
N ASN A 363 14.14 6.60 -3.07
CA ASN A 363 14.36 8.04 -3.00
C ASN A 363 13.59 8.69 -1.87
N ARG A 364 12.41 8.19 -1.52
CA ARG A 364 11.60 8.71 -0.42
C ARG A 364 12.31 8.59 0.93
N PHE A 365 13.01 7.50 1.15
CA PHE A 365 13.70 7.18 2.40
C PHE A 365 15.23 7.29 2.31
N ALA A 366 15.78 7.81 1.23
CA ALA A 366 17.24 7.90 1.02
C ALA A 366 17.98 6.57 1.21
N LEU A 367 17.38 5.45 0.76
CA LEU A 367 17.92 4.11 1.00
C LEU A 367 19.08 3.78 0.09
N THR A 368 20.09 3.15 0.68
CA THR A 368 21.20 2.51 -0.03
C THR A 368 21.06 1.00 0.08
N PRO A 369 20.91 0.26 -1.03
CA PRO A 369 20.82 -1.19 -1.02
C PRO A 369 22.20 -1.84 -1.05
N PHE A 370 22.41 -2.82 -0.18
CA PHE A 370 23.58 -3.69 -0.13
C PHE A 370 23.14 -5.12 -0.41
N ALA A 371 23.39 -5.60 -1.63
CA ALA A 371 23.01 -6.95 -2.00
C ALA A 371 24.10 -7.95 -1.58
N ASP A 372 23.67 -9.02 -0.94
CA ASP A 372 24.49 -10.20 -0.72
C ASP A 372 24.34 -11.15 -1.91
N GLU A 373 25.43 -11.38 -2.63
CA GLU A 373 25.45 -12.21 -3.83
C GLU A 373 25.24 -13.71 -3.53
N PHE A 374 25.45 -14.13 -2.29
CA PHE A 374 25.34 -15.54 -1.89
C PHE A 374 23.90 -15.89 -1.45
N THR A 375 23.26 -15.01 -0.70
CA THR A 375 21.98 -15.30 -0.04
C THR A 375 20.73 -14.73 -0.73
N ASN A 376 20.85 -13.85 -1.71
CA ASN A 376 19.77 -13.02 -2.27
C ASN A 376 19.12 -12.06 -1.26
N ILE A 377 19.77 -11.80 -0.13
CA ILE A 377 19.31 -10.82 0.85
C ILE A 377 19.82 -9.43 0.42
N ILE A 378 18.95 -8.44 0.46
CA ILE A 378 19.30 -7.04 0.20
C ILE A 378 19.13 -6.28 1.52
N ASP A 379 20.22 -5.78 2.06
CA ASP A 379 20.22 -4.96 3.26
C ASP A 379 20.12 -3.48 2.88
N PHE A 380 19.01 -2.85 3.26
CA PHE A 380 18.73 -1.44 2.97
C PHE A 380 19.14 -0.58 4.15
N ARG A 381 20.04 0.36 3.92
CA ARG A 381 20.53 1.27 4.94
C ARG A 381 20.18 2.70 4.63
N LEU A 382 19.77 3.44 5.66
CA LEU A 382 19.72 4.88 5.62
C LEU A 382 21.14 5.46 5.54
N LEU A 383 21.33 6.61 4.91
CA LEU A 383 22.63 7.26 4.88
C LEU A 383 23.16 7.56 6.30
N THR A 384 22.28 7.96 7.20
CA THR A 384 22.59 8.16 8.62
C THR A 384 23.21 6.91 9.26
N GLU A 385 22.67 5.73 8.96
CA GLU A 385 23.19 4.45 9.48
C GLU A 385 24.56 4.10 8.91
N ARG A 386 24.86 4.54 7.68
CA ARG A 386 26.19 4.38 7.09
C ARG A 386 27.21 5.29 7.75
N ILE A 387 26.86 6.57 7.96
CA ILE A 387 27.76 7.55 8.56
C ILE A 387 28.03 7.24 10.04
N LYS A 388 27.06 6.61 10.72
CA LYS A 388 27.14 6.21 12.12
C LYS A 388 27.28 4.67 12.28
N ALA A 389 27.89 4.01 11.29
CA ALA A 389 28.06 2.56 11.36
C ALA A 389 28.92 2.15 12.55
N GLU A 390 28.46 1.14 13.27
CA GLU A 390 29.17 0.60 14.47
C GLU A 390 30.50 -0.06 14.12
N LYS A 391 30.59 -0.62 12.89
CA LYS A 391 31.79 -1.32 12.43
C LYS A 391 32.79 -0.35 11.84
N ILE A 392 33.93 -0.24 12.51
CA ILE A 392 35.11 0.49 12.00
C ILE A 392 36.16 -0.50 11.56
N VAL A 393 36.67 -0.33 10.35
CA VAL A 393 37.74 -1.13 9.78
C VAL A 393 38.98 -0.24 9.71
N ASP A 394 40.05 -0.60 10.44
CA ASP A 394 41.33 0.08 10.39
C ASP A 394 42.18 -0.48 9.22
N TRP A 395 42.31 0.32 8.19
CA TRP A 395 43.18 0.01 7.02
C TRP A 395 44.49 0.80 7.01
N SER A 396 44.93 1.32 8.15
CA SER A 396 46.23 2.03 8.26
C SER A 396 47.40 1.20 7.79
N ALA A 397 47.39 -0.12 8.07
CA ALA A 397 48.45 -1.02 7.61
C ALA A 397 48.39 -1.34 6.09
N LYS A 398 47.25 -1.04 5.45
CA LYS A 398 47.07 -1.28 3.99
C LYS A 398 47.29 -0.03 3.17
N TYR A 399 47.50 1.13 3.80
CA TYR A 399 47.66 2.43 3.16
C TYR A 399 49.03 2.51 2.45
N ILE A 400 49.00 2.94 1.17
CA ILE A 400 50.21 3.23 0.39
C ILE A 400 50.38 4.75 0.35
N GLU A 401 49.50 5.44 -0.37
CA GLU A 401 49.52 6.89 -0.48
C GLU A 401 48.16 7.46 -0.91
N ARG A 402 47.92 8.72 -0.60
CA ARG A 402 46.79 9.47 -1.14
C ARG A 402 47.18 10.05 -2.50
N THR A 403 46.57 9.57 -3.56
CA THR A 403 46.83 9.96 -4.95
C THR A 403 46.01 11.13 -5.46
N GLY A 404 44.92 11.47 -4.77
CA GLY A 404 44.05 12.58 -5.18
C GLY A 404 43.05 13.02 -4.11
N GLU A 405 42.59 14.25 -4.29
CA GLU A 405 41.50 14.82 -3.50
C GLU A 405 40.53 15.57 -4.43
N SER A 406 39.26 15.27 -4.35
CA SER A 406 38.20 15.89 -5.13
C SER A 406 37.23 16.63 -4.21
N TYR A 407 36.85 17.84 -4.60
CA TYR A 407 35.95 18.71 -3.81
C TYR A 407 34.58 18.89 -4.43
N LEU A 408 34.32 18.30 -5.60
CA LEU A 408 33.12 18.53 -6.37
C LEU A 408 32.42 17.21 -6.67
N PHE A 409 31.13 17.19 -6.44
CA PHE A 409 30.26 16.18 -6.98
C PHE A 409 29.63 16.72 -8.27
N ASP A 410 30.09 16.31 -9.43
CA ASP A 410 29.68 16.84 -10.74
C ASP A 410 28.18 16.69 -11.04
N ASP A 411 27.53 15.78 -10.36
CA ASP A 411 26.10 15.53 -10.56
C ASP A 411 25.15 16.40 -9.73
N TYR A 412 25.69 17.27 -8.89
CA TYR A 412 24.90 18.20 -8.09
C TYR A 412 24.98 19.64 -8.59
N ALA A 413 24.00 20.45 -8.18
CA ALA A 413 23.94 21.89 -8.39
C ALA A 413 23.84 22.62 -7.03
N LYS A 414 23.82 23.94 -7.04
CA LYS A 414 23.57 24.73 -5.83
C LYS A 414 22.19 24.41 -5.25
N GLU A 415 21.20 24.26 -6.12
CA GLU A 415 19.85 23.81 -5.76
C GLU A 415 19.55 22.48 -6.45
N ASN A 416 19.30 21.43 -5.66
CA ASN A 416 19.02 20.07 -6.13
C ASN A 416 17.57 19.74 -5.87
N ILE A 417 16.76 19.77 -6.92
CA ILE A 417 15.31 19.73 -6.85
C ILE A 417 14.82 18.28 -6.90
N PHE A 418 14.00 17.94 -5.94
CA PHE A 418 13.14 16.74 -5.91
C PHE A 418 11.72 17.18 -6.23
N SER A 419 11.09 16.59 -7.23
CA SER A 419 9.80 17.02 -7.71
C SER A 419 8.82 15.88 -7.82
N TYR A 420 7.55 16.18 -7.56
CA TYR A 420 6.43 15.34 -7.95
C TYR A 420 6.08 15.53 -9.43
N GLN A 421 5.32 14.58 -9.97
CA GLN A 421 4.63 14.83 -11.23
C GLN A 421 3.39 15.67 -10.98
N TYR A 422 3.14 16.62 -11.87
CA TYR A 422 1.98 17.50 -11.84
C TYR A 422 1.32 17.47 -13.22
N ASN A 423 0.04 17.79 -13.28
CA ASN A 423 -0.54 18.16 -14.55
C ASN A 423 -0.11 19.58 -14.96
N ASP A 424 -0.36 19.99 -16.19
CA ASP A 424 0.13 21.29 -16.74
C ASP A 424 -0.45 22.53 -16.03
N LYS A 425 -1.44 22.38 -15.17
CA LYS A 425 -2.13 23.48 -14.48
C LYS A 425 -1.80 23.58 -13.00
N GLU A 426 -1.04 22.65 -12.44
CA GLU A 426 -0.76 22.59 -11.02
C GLU A 426 0.55 23.25 -10.62
N SER A 427 0.59 23.69 -9.37
CA SER A 427 1.78 24.32 -8.80
C SER A 427 2.77 23.30 -8.25
N THR A 428 4.02 23.70 -8.10
CA THR A 428 5.11 22.86 -7.59
C THR A 428 5.21 22.87 -6.04
N HIS A 429 4.11 23.06 -5.35
CA HIS A 429 4.06 23.30 -3.89
C HIS A 429 4.58 22.16 -3.03
N SER A 430 4.58 20.93 -3.54
CA SER A 430 5.07 19.73 -2.82
C SER A 430 6.50 19.32 -3.21
N ASN A 431 7.18 20.12 -4.00
CA ASN A 431 8.60 19.92 -4.31
C ASN A 431 9.48 20.30 -3.12
N GLY A 432 10.70 19.81 -3.12
CA GLY A 432 11.71 20.16 -2.13
C GLY A 432 13.08 20.29 -2.76
N SER A 433 14.00 20.94 -2.07
CA SER A 433 15.35 21.17 -2.57
C SER A 433 16.43 20.97 -1.50
N ILE A 434 17.54 20.37 -1.90
CA ILE A 434 18.78 20.35 -1.13
C ILE A 434 19.68 21.49 -1.65
N PHE A 435 20.02 22.44 -0.79
CA PHE A 435 20.91 23.52 -1.13
C PHE A 435 22.34 23.23 -0.71
N ILE A 436 23.29 23.41 -1.65
CA ILE A 436 24.73 23.26 -1.44
C ILE A 436 25.39 24.62 -1.56
N ASN A 437 26.13 25.02 -0.54
CA ASN A 437 26.84 26.31 -0.49
C ASN A 437 28.20 26.23 -1.25
N ASN A 438 28.14 25.92 -2.55
CA ASN A 438 29.31 25.90 -3.40
C ASN A 438 29.09 26.79 -4.62
N LYS A 439 29.81 27.90 -4.69
CA LYS A 439 29.67 28.90 -5.75
C LYS A 439 30.08 28.41 -7.15
N ASN A 440 30.81 27.29 -7.23
CA ASN A 440 31.31 26.74 -8.50
C ASN A 440 30.31 25.82 -9.18
N LEU A 441 29.25 25.43 -8.47
CA LEU A 441 28.21 24.57 -9.03
C LEU A 441 27.24 25.37 -9.92
N LYS A 442 26.56 24.67 -10.83
CA LYS A 442 25.41 25.18 -11.60
C LYS A 442 24.33 25.67 -10.66
N GLU A 443 23.47 26.59 -11.11
CA GLU A 443 22.44 27.19 -10.25
C GLU A 443 21.42 26.16 -9.73
N SER A 444 20.86 25.36 -10.63
CA SER A 444 19.87 24.34 -10.23
C SER A 444 19.91 23.09 -11.10
N LYS A 445 19.48 21.97 -10.54
CA LYS A 445 19.32 20.69 -11.24
C LYS A 445 18.15 19.91 -10.64
N LYS A 446 17.30 19.33 -11.48
CA LYS A 446 16.34 18.32 -11.06
C LYS A 446 17.09 16.99 -10.87
N VAL A 447 17.28 16.56 -9.63
CA VAL A 447 18.00 15.33 -9.29
C VAL A 447 17.07 14.13 -9.24
N TYR A 448 15.81 14.35 -8.86
CA TYR A 448 14.80 13.31 -8.86
C TYR A 448 13.44 13.84 -9.30
N GLU A 449 12.73 13.04 -10.07
CA GLU A 449 11.35 13.25 -10.46
C GLU A 449 10.54 12.00 -10.08
N SER A 450 9.65 12.17 -9.12
CA SER A 450 8.75 11.11 -8.64
C SER A 450 7.88 10.59 -9.78
N LYS A 451 7.56 9.32 -9.76
CA LYS A 451 6.53 8.72 -10.63
C LYS A 451 5.14 8.75 -9.99
N THR A 452 5.08 9.19 -8.75
CA THR A 452 3.84 9.47 -8.04
C THR A 452 3.50 10.96 -8.10
N TYR A 453 2.26 11.27 -7.80
CA TYR A 453 1.72 12.63 -7.88
C TYR A 453 1.46 13.15 -6.47
N SER A 454 1.64 14.45 -6.26
CA SER A 454 1.11 15.09 -5.07
C SER A 454 -0.37 15.42 -5.27
N PRO A 455 -1.17 15.44 -4.18
CA PRO A 455 -2.50 16.02 -4.23
C PRO A 455 -2.47 17.52 -4.53
N GLU A 456 -3.61 18.08 -4.91
CA GLU A 456 -3.77 19.55 -5.00
C GLU A 456 -3.51 20.21 -3.64
N LYS A 457 -3.06 21.45 -3.65
CA LYS A 457 -2.77 22.23 -2.44
C LYS A 457 -4.02 22.51 -1.60
N ASP A 458 -5.18 22.66 -2.25
CA ASP A 458 -6.43 23.00 -1.59
C ASP A 458 -7.09 21.74 -1.02
N PHE A 459 -7.52 21.83 0.23
CA PHE A 459 -8.28 20.79 0.89
C PHE A 459 -9.77 20.97 0.66
N THR A 460 -10.48 19.85 0.50
CA THR A 460 -11.95 19.87 0.58
C THR A 460 -12.35 19.72 2.05
N PRO A 461 -13.00 20.73 2.65
CA PRO A 461 -13.55 20.57 3.99
C PRO A 461 -14.65 19.52 3.94
N PHE A 462 -14.57 18.55 4.83
CA PHE A 462 -15.56 17.51 5.01
C PHE A 462 -16.28 17.75 6.34
N GLN A 463 -17.60 17.86 6.32
CA GLN A 463 -18.40 18.09 7.52
C GLN A 463 -18.94 16.75 8.03
N LEU A 464 -18.52 16.35 9.23
CA LEU A 464 -18.99 15.14 9.90
C LEU A 464 -20.08 15.48 10.91
N GLY A 465 -21.30 15.04 10.66
CA GLY A 465 -22.40 15.08 11.61
C GLY A 465 -22.90 16.47 11.99
N ALA A 466 -23.86 16.51 12.92
CA ALA A 466 -24.52 17.74 13.38
C ALA A 466 -23.61 18.72 14.18
N SER A 467 -22.38 18.33 14.51
CA SER A 467 -21.47 19.10 15.36
C SER A 467 -20.31 19.80 14.63
N SER A 468 -20.44 20.07 13.35
CA SER A 468 -19.50 20.92 12.59
C SER A 468 -18.01 20.60 12.75
N VAL A 469 -17.65 19.32 12.85
CA VAL A 469 -16.25 18.91 12.80
C VAL A 469 -15.83 18.88 11.33
N ASN A 470 -15.08 19.90 10.92
CA ASN A 470 -14.51 19.96 9.58
C ASN A 470 -13.30 19.03 9.53
N VAL A 471 -13.44 17.88 8.86
CA VAL A 471 -12.30 17.04 8.47
C VAL A 471 -11.75 17.56 7.16
N ARG A 472 -10.46 17.89 7.14
CA ARG A 472 -9.80 18.30 5.90
C ARG A 472 -9.39 17.04 5.13
N THR A 473 -9.83 16.95 3.90
CA THR A 473 -9.49 15.89 2.98
C THR A 473 -8.72 16.43 1.78
N PHE A 474 -7.86 15.59 1.18
CA PHE A 474 -7.17 15.96 -0.06
C PHE A 474 -8.07 15.80 -1.25
N LYS A 475 -7.81 16.62 -2.26
CA LYS A 475 -8.33 16.42 -3.61
C LYS A 475 -7.33 15.59 -4.42
N ILE A 476 -7.82 14.48 -4.92
CA ILE A 476 -7.04 13.57 -5.79
C ILE A 476 -7.61 13.56 -7.21
N TYR A 477 -8.57 14.41 -7.53
CA TYR A 477 -9.20 14.50 -8.84
C TYR A 477 -8.89 15.82 -9.54
N ASP A 478 -9.08 15.85 -10.86
CA ASP A 478 -8.98 17.06 -11.66
C ASP A 478 -10.38 17.65 -11.96
N LYS A 479 -10.48 18.97 -11.98
CA LYS A 479 -11.67 19.71 -12.41
C LYS A 479 -11.50 20.17 -13.84
N ASP A 480 -12.40 19.79 -14.72
CA ASP A 480 -12.54 20.40 -16.02
C ASP A 480 -13.64 21.48 -15.93
N ILE A 481 -13.21 22.74 -15.94
CA ILE A 481 -14.12 23.89 -15.85
C ILE A 481 -14.35 24.39 -17.27
N LYS A 482 -15.58 24.24 -17.77
CA LYS A 482 -16.00 24.79 -19.07
C LYS A 482 -16.95 25.94 -18.85
N GLU A 483 -16.69 27.06 -19.52
CA GLU A 483 -17.70 28.14 -19.62
C GLU A 483 -18.69 27.80 -20.73
N LYS A 484 -19.96 27.66 -20.38
CA LYS A 484 -21.06 27.45 -21.31
C LYS A 484 -22.17 28.45 -21.00
N ASN A 485 -22.47 29.32 -21.96
CA ASN A 485 -23.56 30.34 -21.84
C ASN A 485 -23.40 31.29 -20.61
N GLY A 486 -22.15 31.61 -20.20
CA GLY A 486 -21.89 32.50 -19.06
C GLY A 486 -22.01 31.84 -17.68
N ALA A 487 -22.24 30.53 -17.63
CA ALA A 487 -22.18 29.74 -16.43
C ALA A 487 -20.96 28.77 -16.47
N GLN A 488 -20.32 28.56 -15.33
CA GLN A 488 -19.27 27.57 -15.22
C GLN A 488 -19.88 26.17 -15.05
N GLU A 489 -19.65 25.30 -16.02
CA GLU A 489 -19.96 23.88 -15.92
C GLU A 489 -18.70 23.17 -15.40
N ILE A 490 -18.77 22.63 -14.18
CA ILE A 490 -17.68 21.88 -13.55
C ILE A 490 -17.93 20.39 -13.76
N SER A 491 -17.04 19.74 -14.52
CA SER A 491 -17.01 18.29 -14.59
C SER A 491 -15.77 17.77 -13.88
N TYR A 492 -15.91 16.64 -13.21
CA TYR A 492 -14.81 15.98 -12.52
C TYR A 492 -14.22 14.90 -13.41
N LYS A 493 -12.93 14.96 -13.62
CA LYS A 493 -12.20 14.01 -14.43
C LYS A 493 -11.43 13.07 -13.51
N GLY A 494 -11.74 11.80 -13.58
CA GLY A 494 -10.88 10.79 -12.95
C GLY A 494 -9.48 10.90 -13.55
N LEU A 495 -8.48 11.04 -12.69
CA LEU A 495 -7.09 11.08 -13.09
C LEU A 495 -6.60 9.64 -13.27
N ASP A 496 -6.96 9.00 -14.37
CA ASP A 496 -6.50 7.66 -14.69
C ASP A 496 -4.97 7.58 -14.56
N LYS A 497 -4.51 6.54 -13.85
CA LYS A 497 -3.10 6.16 -13.74
C LYS A 497 -2.20 7.11 -12.96
N ARG A 498 -2.74 7.99 -12.13
CA ARG A 498 -1.96 8.84 -11.23
C ARG A 498 -1.97 8.26 -9.83
N PHE A 499 -0.84 7.75 -9.39
CA PHE A 499 -0.68 7.15 -8.07
C PHE A 499 -0.19 8.19 -7.07
N HIS A 500 -0.76 8.13 -5.86
CA HIS A 500 -0.40 9.00 -4.75
C HIS A 500 0.02 8.18 -3.54
N PHE A 501 1.08 8.58 -2.87
CA PHE A 501 1.45 8.02 -1.58
C PHE A 501 0.88 8.88 -0.46
N ILE A 502 0.15 8.26 0.44
CA ILE A 502 -0.57 8.92 1.54
C ILE A 502 -0.38 8.14 2.85
N LYS A 503 -0.70 8.79 3.96
CA LYS A 503 -0.76 8.17 5.30
C LYS A 503 -2.21 7.97 5.73
N ALA A 504 -2.45 6.98 6.57
CA ALA A 504 -3.74 6.75 7.20
C ALA A 504 -3.74 7.32 8.62
N THR A 505 -4.63 8.27 8.90
CA THR A 505 -4.80 8.86 10.23
C THR A 505 -6.17 8.48 10.76
N PRO A 506 -6.28 7.95 12.00
CA PRO A 506 -7.56 7.63 12.58
C PRO A 506 -8.45 8.87 12.69
N ALA A 507 -9.71 8.76 12.30
CA ALA A 507 -10.71 9.80 12.52
C ALA A 507 -11.04 9.90 14.02
N VAL A 508 -11.24 11.13 14.49
CA VAL A 508 -11.50 11.38 15.93
C VAL A 508 -12.91 10.96 16.32
N ASN A 509 -13.87 11.02 15.39
CA ASN A 509 -15.29 10.77 15.64
C ASN A 509 -15.83 9.69 14.73
N SER A 510 -16.85 8.98 15.21
CA SER A 510 -17.69 8.09 14.38
C SER A 510 -18.56 8.90 13.44
N PHE A 511 -18.87 8.36 12.29
CA PHE A 511 -19.74 8.98 11.27
C PHE A 511 -20.54 7.92 10.50
N GLN A 512 -21.54 8.37 9.75
CA GLN A 512 -22.29 7.51 8.85
C GLN A 512 -21.49 7.27 7.58
N ILE A 513 -21.44 6.03 7.14
CA ILE A 513 -20.97 5.65 5.81
C ILE A 513 -22.11 4.96 5.06
N GLY A 514 -22.16 5.10 3.77
CA GLY A 514 -23.19 4.47 2.98
C GLY A 514 -22.93 4.50 1.49
N THR A 515 -23.79 3.85 0.74
CA THR A 515 -23.76 3.84 -0.73
C THR A 515 -25.04 4.46 -1.27
N GLU A 516 -24.92 5.56 -1.97
CA GLU A 516 -26.03 6.20 -2.66
C GLU A 516 -26.62 5.29 -3.73
N LEU A 517 -25.77 4.48 -4.39
CA LEU A 517 -26.17 3.59 -5.48
C LEU A 517 -26.91 2.33 -4.99
N LEU A 518 -26.55 1.79 -3.83
CA LEU A 518 -27.18 0.58 -3.28
C LEU A 518 -28.20 0.90 -2.16
N GLY A 519 -28.18 2.14 -1.63
CA GLY A 519 -29.11 2.57 -0.60
C GLY A 519 -28.88 1.95 0.78
N GLU A 520 -27.64 1.58 1.08
CA GLU A 520 -27.22 1.00 2.35
C GLU A 520 -26.45 2.01 3.17
N ASP A 521 -26.83 2.22 4.43
CA ASP A 521 -26.16 3.12 5.37
C ASP A 521 -25.80 2.39 6.66
N GLU A 522 -24.63 2.70 7.23
CA GLU A 522 -24.19 2.12 8.50
C GLU A 522 -23.34 3.13 9.29
N THR A 523 -23.41 3.06 10.63
CA THR A 523 -22.50 3.83 11.49
C THR A 523 -21.10 3.21 11.44
N ALA A 524 -20.09 4.01 11.11
CA ALA A 524 -18.70 3.64 11.14
C ALA A 524 -17.99 4.25 12.35
N THR A 525 -17.25 3.41 13.07
CA THR A 525 -16.30 3.78 14.10
C THR A 525 -14.90 3.40 13.64
N ASP A 526 -13.88 4.05 14.18
CA ASP A 526 -12.47 3.73 13.89
C ASP A 526 -12.08 3.81 12.40
N PHE A 527 -12.71 4.70 11.67
CA PHE A 527 -12.41 4.91 10.26
C PHE A 527 -11.15 5.77 10.09
N PHE A 528 -10.48 5.62 8.93
CA PHE A 528 -9.24 6.34 8.66
C PHE A 528 -9.41 7.39 7.56
N ILE A 529 -8.72 8.51 7.76
CA ILE A 529 -8.62 9.60 6.79
C ILE A 529 -7.29 9.46 6.08
N GLY A 530 -7.30 9.63 4.75
CA GLY A 530 -6.08 9.73 3.98
C GLY A 530 -5.45 11.11 4.14
N GLU A 531 -4.17 11.17 4.46
CA GLU A 531 -3.43 12.41 4.65
C GLU A 531 -2.13 12.43 3.85
N PHE A 532 -1.77 13.62 3.37
CA PHE A 532 -0.50 13.88 2.69
C PHE A 532 0.51 14.60 3.60
N SER A 533 0.23 14.66 4.91
CA SER A 533 1.13 15.27 5.89
C SER A 533 2.51 14.62 5.85
N ASP A 534 3.57 15.44 5.85
CA ASP A 534 4.97 15.02 5.79
C ASP A 534 5.35 14.17 4.55
N GLN A 535 4.53 14.19 3.49
CA GLN A 535 4.81 13.49 2.24
C GLN A 535 5.30 14.43 1.13
N ASP A 536 5.29 15.74 1.35
CA ASP A 536 5.98 16.68 0.46
C ASP A 536 7.50 16.47 0.49
N TRP A 537 8.17 16.75 -0.63
CA TRP A 537 9.60 16.47 -0.75
C TRP A 537 10.44 17.26 0.24
N GLN A 538 10.03 18.49 0.64
CA GLN A 538 10.83 19.25 1.60
C GLN A 538 10.81 18.60 2.99
N SER A 539 9.67 18.08 3.43
CA SER A 539 9.53 17.31 4.69
C SER A 539 10.35 16.02 4.65
N LEU A 540 10.27 15.27 3.54
CA LEU A 540 11.06 14.05 3.34
C LEU A 540 12.57 14.33 3.33
N ILE A 541 13.02 15.39 2.64
CA ILE A 541 14.41 15.82 2.62
C ILE A 541 14.90 16.19 4.02
N ASN A 542 14.12 16.96 4.75
CA ASN A 542 14.49 17.36 6.11
C ASN A 542 14.62 16.16 7.05
N LYS A 543 13.84 15.10 6.82
CA LYS A 543 13.82 13.90 7.66
C LYS A 543 14.88 12.87 7.29
N PHE A 544 15.07 12.58 5.98
CA PHE A 544 15.88 11.46 5.52
C PHE A 544 17.19 11.86 4.83
N TYR A 545 17.38 13.14 4.51
CA TYR A 545 18.56 13.64 3.78
C TYR A 545 19.45 14.65 4.55
N PRO A 546 19.31 14.84 5.88
CA PRO A 546 20.13 15.85 6.57
C PRO A 546 21.63 15.56 6.45
N ASP A 547 22.02 14.28 6.57
CA ASP A 547 23.41 13.87 6.50
C ASP A 547 23.97 13.98 5.07
N LEU A 548 23.17 13.72 4.03
CA LEU A 548 23.58 13.96 2.64
C LEU A 548 23.82 15.47 2.42
N LYS A 549 22.94 16.32 2.93
CA LYS A 549 23.10 17.77 2.84
C LYS A 549 24.40 18.23 3.54
N ALA A 550 24.69 17.70 4.72
CA ALA A 550 25.91 18.00 5.46
C ALA A 550 27.15 17.54 4.67
N LEU A 551 27.13 16.31 4.15
CA LEU A 551 28.19 15.70 3.39
C LEU A 551 28.47 16.45 2.08
N LEU A 552 27.44 16.90 1.36
CA LEU A 552 27.58 17.65 0.11
C LEU A 552 28.13 19.08 0.33
N ASN A 553 27.90 19.69 1.48
CA ASN A 553 28.42 21.02 1.81
C ASN A 553 29.90 21.04 2.19
N ASP A 554 30.45 19.91 2.64
CA ASP A 554 31.89 19.75 2.94
C ASP A 554 32.44 18.46 2.30
N SER A 555 32.06 18.22 1.05
CA SER A 555 32.44 17.02 0.35
C SER A 555 33.95 16.98 0.03
N ARG A 556 34.60 15.95 0.52
CA ARG A 556 35.97 15.62 0.15
C ARG A 556 36.04 14.12 -0.15
N ILE A 557 36.42 13.81 -1.37
CA ILE A 557 36.66 12.44 -1.78
C ILE A 557 38.17 12.29 -1.89
N HIS A 558 38.74 11.41 -1.07
CA HIS A 558 40.16 11.07 -1.13
C HIS A 558 40.34 9.80 -1.97
N SER A 559 41.12 9.88 -3.02
CA SER A 559 41.58 8.71 -3.76
C SER A 559 42.83 8.16 -3.08
N ILE A 560 42.79 6.97 -2.55
CA ILE A 560 43.85 6.34 -1.77
C ILE A 560 44.26 5.03 -2.44
N ASP A 561 45.55 4.88 -2.67
CA ASP A 561 46.12 3.63 -3.14
C ASP A 561 46.41 2.72 -1.95
N LEU A 562 45.97 1.46 -2.06
CA LEU A 562 45.98 0.45 -1.01
C LEU A 562 46.69 -0.81 -1.49
N TYR A 563 47.31 -1.51 -0.56
CA TYR A 563 47.79 -2.87 -0.74
C TYR A 563 46.77 -3.82 -0.07
N LEU A 564 45.95 -4.47 -0.87
CA LEU A 564 44.90 -5.39 -0.38
C LEU A 564 45.23 -6.81 -0.86
N ASP A 565 45.11 -7.75 0.03
CA ASP A 565 45.18 -9.18 -0.33
C ASP A 565 43.77 -9.73 -0.64
N MET A 566 43.70 -10.96 -1.12
CA MET A 566 42.43 -11.59 -1.47
C MET A 566 41.47 -11.71 -0.28
N MET A 567 41.99 -11.90 0.95
CA MET A 567 41.17 -11.98 2.14
C MET A 567 40.56 -10.62 2.49
N ASP A 568 41.27 -9.52 2.28
CA ASP A 568 40.74 -8.17 2.44
C ASP A 568 39.54 -7.91 1.51
N LEU A 569 39.64 -8.40 0.26
CA LEU A 569 38.57 -8.25 -0.73
C LEU A 569 37.36 -9.14 -0.42
N LEU A 570 37.57 -10.36 0.06
CA LEU A 570 36.48 -11.26 0.46
C LEU A 570 35.78 -10.80 1.74
N LEU A 571 36.49 -10.14 2.63
CA LEU A 571 35.96 -9.58 3.88
C LEU A 571 35.53 -8.12 3.76
N LEU A 572 35.61 -7.56 2.54
CA LEU A 572 35.23 -6.18 2.28
C LEU A 572 33.78 -5.89 2.70
N ASP A 573 33.62 -4.90 3.55
CA ASP A 573 32.32 -4.48 4.03
C ASP A 573 32.04 -3.03 3.60
N LEU A 574 31.29 -2.86 2.53
CA LEU A 574 30.91 -1.55 2.00
C LEU A 574 29.97 -0.73 2.93
N LYS A 575 29.49 -1.35 4.01
CA LYS A 575 28.66 -0.71 5.06
C LYS A 575 29.51 -0.11 6.18
N ALA A 576 30.76 -0.57 6.34
CA ALA A 576 31.65 -0.15 7.41
C ALA A 576 32.22 1.26 7.20
N ILE A 577 32.65 1.84 8.32
CA ILE A 577 33.49 3.05 8.32
C ILE A 577 34.96 2.58 8.24
N TYR A 578 35.75 3.27 7.44
CA TYR A 578 37.17 3.00 7.27
C TYR A 578 38.02 4.08 7.95
N TYR A 579 39.05 3.69 8.66
CA TYR A 579 39.97 4.58 9.33
C TYR A 579 41.39 4.44 8.75
N PHE A 580 42.05 5.57 8.59
CA PHE A 580 43.48 5.64 8.21
C PHE A 580 44.23 6.54 9.18
N GLU A 581 45.18 5.96 9.94
CA GLU A 581 46.01 6.70 10.89
C GLU A 581 46.83 7.79 10.21
N GLN A 582 47.33 7.52 8.99
CA GLN A 582 48.12 8.46 8.18
C GLN A 582 47.35 9.76 7.86
N GLU A 583 46.07 9.64 7.71
CA GLU A 583 45.17 10.76 7.43
C GLU A 583 44.48 11.29 8.72
N GLN A 584 44.47 10.51 9.80
CA GLN A 584 43.74 10.75 11.06
C GLN A 584 42.28 11.07 10.79
N GLN A 585 41.63 10.32 9.90
CA GLN A 585 40.30 10.58 9.39
C GLN A 585 39.48 9.28 9.23
N TYR A 586 38.16 9.43 9.37
CA TYR A 586 37.19 8.39 9.10
C TYR A 586 36.52 8.60 7.76
N TYR A 587 36.18 7.53 7.07
CA TYR A 587 35.68 7.55 5.71
C TYR A 587 34.56 6.54 5.48
N ILE A 588 33.68 6.86 4.54
CA ILE A 588 32.81 5.89 3.88
C ILE A 588 33.49 5.48 2.58
N LEU A 589 33.62 4.18 2.34
CA LEU A 589 34.11 3.68 1.06
C LEU A 589 32.99 3.86 0.01
N ASN A 590 33.26 4.70 -0.99
CA ASN A 590 32.34 4.95 -2.10
C ASN A 590 32.58 3.96 -3.26
N LYS A 591 33.87 3.78 -3.60
CA LYS A 591 34.26 2.95 -4.73
C LYS A 591 35.65 2.33 -4.46
N LEU A 592 35.80 1.06 -4.79
CA LEU A 592 37.08 0.36 -4.73
C LEU A 592 37.38 -0.30 -6.09
N SER A 593 38.41 0.11 -6.75
CA SER A 593 38.91 -0.54 -7.97
C SER A 593 40.21 -1.27 -7.63
N PHE A 594 40.35 -2.49 -8.07
CA PHE A 594 41.54 -3.25 -7.84
C PHE A 594 42.01 -3.91 -9.14
N ASP A 595 43.33 -4.09 -9.21
CA ASP A 595 44.07 -4.67 -10.31
C ASP A 595 45.26 -5.42 -9.69
N ASP A 596 45.15 -6.75 -9.61
CA ASP A 596 46.10 -7.62 -8.89
C ASP A 596 46.10 -7.32 -7.37
N ASP A 597 47.26 -6.99 -6.80
CA ASP A 597 47.43 -6.70 -5.37
C ASP A 597 47.37 -5.20 -5.03
N LYS A 598 47.14 -4.36 -6.04
CA LYS A 598 46.95 -2.90 -5.88
C LYS A 598 45.49 -2.54 -6.01
N ALA A 599 45.00 -1.86 -5.02
CA ALA A 599 43.66 -1.33 -5.02
C ALA A 599 43.71 0.19 -4.95
N LYS A 600 42.73 0.85 -5.59
CA LYS A 600 42.50 2.28 -5.47
C LYS A 600 41.07 2.48 -4.95
N GLY A 601 40.96 3.08 -3.77
CA GLY A 601 39.69 3.41 -3.16
C GLY A 601 39.40 4.89 -3.27
N ASP A 602 38.15 5.23 -3.59
CA ASP A 602 37.57 6.56 -3.44
C ASP A 602 36.80 6.60 -2.13
N PHE A 603 37.30 7.37 -1.18
CA PHE A 603 36.80 7.45 0.19
C PHE A 603 36.20 8.82 0.46
N ILE A 604 34.93 8.86 0.87
CA ILE A 604 34.26 10.08 1.25
C ILE A 604 34.55 10.35 2.72
N ARG A 605 35.20 11.50 2.99
CA ARG A 605 35.53 11.91 4.36
C ARG A 605 34.27 12.17 5.17
N ILE A 606 34.23 11.62 6.36
CA ILE A 606 33.20 11.95 7.36
C ILE A 606 33.75 13.07 8.24
N ASN A 607 33.03 14.21 8.31
CA ASN A 607 33.42 15.29 9.21
C ASN A 607 33.14 14.92 10.66
N SER A 608 34.10 15.22 11.52
CA SER A 608 33.99 15.05 12.96
C SER A 608 33.00 16.02 13.64
N ASP A 609 32.51 17.05 12.92
CA ASP A 609 31.52 18.01 13.41
C ASP A 609 30.06 17.52 13.33
N THR A 610 29.76 16.52 12.53
CA THR A 610 28.64 15.66 12.85
C THR A 610 29.09 14.88 14.08
N GLU A 611 28.37 14.95 15.20
CA GLU A 611 28.63 14.10 16.37
C GLU A 611 28.80 12.63 15.90
N THR A 612 29.96 12.36 15.31
CA THR A 612 30.49 11.02 15.20
C THR A 612 30.81 10.72 16.65
N VAL A 613 29.93 9.96 17.28
CA VAL A 613 30.36 9.16 18.40
C VAL A 613 31.56 8.37 17.85
N ILE A 614 32.77 8.88 18.07
CA ILE A 614 33.97 8.07 17.98
C ILE A 614 33.63 6.89 18.89
N PRO A 615 33.49 5.66 18.40
CA PRO A 615 33.49 4.57 19.32
C PRO A 615 34.90 4.66 19.95
N GLU A 616 34.98 5.11 21.20
CA GLU A 616 36.00 4.56 22.07
C GLU A 616 36.00 3.05 21.77
N GLU A 617 37.20 2.41 21.71
CA GLU A 617 37.35 0.94 21.56
C GLU A 617 36.13 0.26 22.13
N PRO A 618 35.44 -0.65 21.43
CA PRO A 618 34.07 -1.00 21.77
C PRO A 618 33.95 -1.21 23.28
N SER A 619 33.62 -0.17 23.99
CA SER A 619 33.06 -0.31 25.31
C SER A 619 31.77 -1.01 24.97
N GLU A 620 31.81 -2.30 25.12
CA GLU A 620 30.68 -3.18 24.87
C GLU A 620 29.50 -2.53 25.57
N SER A 621 28.68 -1.82 24.79
CA SER A 621 27.58 -1.05 25.38
C SER A 621 26.66 -2.03 26.11
N PRO A 622 26.21 -1.70 27.33
CA PRO A 622 25.32 -2.59 28.06
C PRO A 622 24.07 -2.87 27.18
N ILE A 623 23.72 -4.14 27.06
CA ILE A 623 22.57 -4.60 26.27
C ILE A 623 21.51 -5.13 27.23
N LEU A 624 20.27 -4.67 27.04
CA LEU A 624 19.12 -5.14 27.77
C LEU A 624 17.99 -5.40 26.79
N LYS A 625 17.60 -6.67 26.63
CA LYS A 625 16.48 -7.07 25.76
C LYS A 625 15.51 -7.98 26.50
N ILE A 626 14.25 -7.86 26.17
CA ILE A 626 13.16 -8.67 26.70
C ILE A 626 12.38 -9.36 25.58
N SER A 627 11.77 -10.48 25.90
CA SER A 627 10.85 -11.21 25.05
C SER A 627 9.68 -11.78 25.88
N TRP A 628 8.64 -12.23 25.20
CA TRP A 628 7.68 -13.14 25.80
C TRP A 628 8.37 -14.46 26.15
N VAL A 629 7.80 -15.25 27.04
CA VAL A 629 8.44 -16.49 27.49
C VAL A 629 8.64 -17.50 26.36
N ASP A 630 7.86 -17.41 25.27
CA ASP A 630 8.08 -18.20 24.06
C ASP A 630 9.26 -17.73 23.19
N GLY A 631 9.98 -16.69 23.61
CA GLY A 631 11.14 -16.14 22.90
C GLY A 631 10.82 -15.08 21.87
N LEU A 632 9.53 -14.77 21.65
CA LEU A 632 9.08 -13.77 20.68
C LEU A 632 9.17 -12.35 21.27
N SER A 633 9.40 -11.37 20.43
CA SER A 633 9.49 -9.94 20.84
C SER A 633 8.57 -9.01 20.06
N TYR A 634 7.73 -9.55 19.16
CA TYR A 634 6.76 -8.76 18.41
C TYR A 634 5.44 -8.57 19.19
N PRO A 635 4.60 -7.60 18.77
CA PRO A 635 3.30 -7.36 19.40
C PRO A 635 2.40 -8.60 19.35
N LEU A 636 1.81 -8.95 20.46
CA LEU A 636 0.83 -10.04 20.57
C LEU A 636 -0.57 -9.48 20.78
N THR A 637 -1.57 -10.27 20.38
CA THR A 637 -2.99 -9.95 20.59
C THR A 637 -3.71 -11.20 21.11
N GLY A 638 -4.58 -11.05 22.10
CA GLY A 638 -5.33 -12.17 22.64
C GLY A 638 -6.22 -11.80 23.82
N THR A 639 -6.81 -12.83 24.44
CA THR A 639 -7.78 -12.70 25.54
C THR A 639 -7.18 -13.08 26.91
N ALA A 640 -5.90 -13.34 26.99
CA ALA A 640 -5.24 -13.72 28.25
C ALA A 640 -5.45 -12.67 29.35
N THR A 641 -5.55 -13.09 30.59
CA THR A 641 -5.66 -12.22 31.76
C THR A 641 -4.31 -11.83 32.35
N SER A 642 -3.30 -12.63 32.08
CA SER A 642 -1.90 -12.41 32.47
C SER A 642 -0.98 -12.91 31.36
N ILE A 643 0.25 -12.45 31.37
CA ILE A 643 1.29 -12.86 30.44
C ILE A 643 2.64 -12.85 31.13
N ASP A 644 3.52 -13.76 30.72
CA ASP A 644 4.86 -13.91 31.25
C ASP A 644 5.88 -13.30 30.29
N MET A 645 6.77 -12.51 30.86
CA MET A 645 7.87 -11.84 30.18
C MET A 645 9.20 -12.35 30.72
N GLN A 646 10.22 -12.37 29.88
CA GLN A 646 11.57 -12.78 30.30
C GLN A 646 12.63 -11.82 29.75
N ILE A 647 13.77 -11.79 30.43
CA ILE A 647 14.97 -11.16 29.94
C ILE A 647 15.60 -12.09 28.90
N SER A 648 15.59 -11.66 27.64
CA SER A 648 16.12 -12.46 26.53
C SER A 648 17.63 -12.25 26.31
N GLN A 649 18.12 -11.07 26.65
CA GLN A 649 19.52 -10.74 26.59
C GLN A 649 19.87 -9.70 27.66
N ILE A 650 20.90 -9.95 28.41
CA ILE A 650 21.51 -8.99 29.35
C ILE A 650 23.02 -9.08 29.17
N TYR A 651 23.62 -7.95 28.92
CA TYR A 651 25.09 -7.82 28.88
C TYR A 651 25.45 -6.49 29.53
N SER A 652 26.45 -6.48 30.35
CA SER A 652 27.00 -5.26 30.92
C SER A 652 28.52 -5.36 30.96
N PRO A 653 29.21 -4.34 30.43
CA PRO A 653 30.66 -4.26 30.53
C PRO A 653 31.10 -4.12 31.97
N ALA A 654 32.33 -4.56 32.26
CA ALA A 654 32.90 -4.47 33.62
C ALA A 654 33.04 -3.04 34.12
N GLU A 655 33.16 -2.10 33.18
CA GLU A 655 33.36 -0.66 33.46
C GLU A 655 32.05 0.07 33.79
N ASP A 656 30.93 -0.43 33.25
CA ASP A 656 29.58 0.14 33.53
C ASP A 656 28.56 -0.99 33.76
N PRO A 657 28.62 -1.68 34.89
CA PRO A 657 27.74 -2.81 35.17
C PRO A 657 26.31 -2.38 35.38
N ILE A 658 25.35 -3.21 34.92
CA ILE A 658 23.94 -3.06 35.27
C ILE A 658 23.77 -3.44 36.76
N LEU A 659 23.50 -2.45 37.58
CA LEU A 659 23.39 -2.59 39.05
C LEU A 659 22.03 -3.17 39.44
N SER A 660 20.97 -2.82 38.74
CA SER A 660 19.62 -3.31 38.98
C SER A 660 18.78 -3.20 37.72
N VAL A 661 17.73 -4.01 37.63
CA VAL A 661 16.73 -3.97 36.57
C VAL A 661 15.33 -3.95 37.17
N GLU A 662 14.44 -3.16 36.55
CA GLU A 662 13.05 -2.99 36.99
C GLU A 662 12.11 -3.09 35.80
N TRP A 663 11.06 -3.89 35.93
CA TRP A 663 9.99 -3.94 34.95
C TRP A 663 9.14 -2.67 35.02
N GLN A 664 8.80 -2.14 33.83
CA GLN A 664 7.96 -0.94 33.72
C GLN A 664 6.77 -1.22 32.82
N LYS A 665 5.65 -0.60 33.16
CA LYS A 665 4.42 -0.59 32.34
C LYS A 665 4.09 0.84 31.94
N LEU A 666 3.68 1.03 30.69
CA LEU A 666 3.20 2.32 30.20
C LEU A 666 1.70 2.46 30.48
N ALA A 667 1.33 3.51 31.23
CA ALA A 667 -0.04 4.00 31.36
C ALA A 667 -0.12 5.39 30.71
N PHE A 668 -0.12 6.48 31.51
CA PHE A 668 0.14 7.84 31.00
C PHE A 668 1.65 8.16 30.96
N SER A 669 2.41 7.49 31.81
CA SER A 669 3.87 7.51 31.88
C SER A 669 4.37 6.12 32.24
N TRP A 670 5.68 5.89 32.09
CA TRP A 670 6.29 4.62 32.55
C TRP A 670 6.30 4.57 34.07
N THR A 671 5.74 3.49 34.62
CA THR A 671 5.68 3.23 36.06
C THR A 671 6.37 1.92 36.37
N ASP A 672 7.14 1.90 37.46
CA ASP A 672 7.87 0.71 37.90
C ASP A 672 6.88 -0.32 38.47
N LEU A 673 7.04 -1.60 38.03
CA LEU A 673 6.24 -2.73 38.48
C LEU A 673 6.94 -3.58 39.56
N GLY A 674 8.28 -3.57 39.60
CA GLY A 674 9.09 -4.34 40.52
C GLY A 674 10.43 -4.74 39.94
N THR A 675 11.27 -5.39 40.77
CA THR A 675 12.61 -5.85 40.41
C THR A 675 12.56 -6.88 39.28
N GLY A 676 13.57 -6.89 38.42
CA GLY A 676 13.67 -7.68 37.22
C GLY A 676 13.89 -9.18 37.46
N VAL A 677 12.88 -9.83 38.04
CA VAL A 677 12.83 -11.31 38.12
C VAL A 677 12.37 -11.84 36.77
N THR A 678 12.92 -12.98 36.36
CA THR A 678 12.55 -13.63 35.07
C THR A 678 12.19 -15.10 35.33
N PRO A 679 11.05 -15.63 34.85
CA PRO A 679 9.97 -14.90 34.17
C PRO A 679 9.23 -13.94 35.13
N TYR A 680 8.74 -12.84 34.59
CA TYR A 680 7.91 -11.87 35.28
C TYR A 680 6.47 -11.94 34.77
N THR A 681 5.56 -12.32 35.67
CA THR A 681 4.12 -12.40 35.32
C THR A 681 3.45 -11.07 35.63
N THR A 682 2.72 -10.54 34.66
CA THR A 682 1.92 -9.31 34.85
C THR A 682 0.47 -9.53 34.45
N THR A 683 -0.44 -8.82 35.15
CA THR A 683 -1.85 -8.80 34.74
C THR A 683 -2.09 -7.82 33.61
N LEU A 684 -2.93 -8.23 32.66
CA LEU A 684 -3.30 -7.45 31.49
C LEU A 684 -4.57 -6.67 31.77
N VAL A 685 -4.57 -5.39 31.45
CA VAL A 685 -5.79 -4.57 31.36
C VAL A 685 -6.31 -4.57 29.92
N ASP A 686 -7.61 -4.33 29.77
CA ASP A 686 -8.22 -4.31 28.46
C ASP A 686 -7.61 -3.22 27.56
N GLY A 687 -7.40 -3.57 26.29
CA GLY A 687 -6.71 -2.72 25.34
C GLY A 687 -5.20 -2.97 25.28
N VAL A 688 -4.46 -1.96 24.86
CA VAL A 688 -3.02 -2.05 24.62
C VAL A 688 -2.22 -1.95 25.92
N ASN A 689 -1.43 -2.99 26.21
CA ASN A 689 -0.49 -3.04 27.33
C ASN A 689 0.94 -3.01 26.77
N ARG A 690 1.75 -2.08 27.25
CA ARG A 690 3.16 -1.94 26.85
C ARG A 690 4.08 -2.10 28.04
N TYR A 691 5.16 -2.84 27.86
CA TYR A 691 6.13 -3.18 28.88
C TYR A 691 7.55 -2.97 28.38
N ARG A 692 8.44 -2.59 29.27
CA ARG A 692 9.89 -2.57 29.06
C ARG A 692 10.62 -2.89 30.33
N LEU A 693 11.92 -3.14 30.23
CA LEU A 693 12.81 -3.26 31.34
C LEU A 693 13.71 -2.02 31.42
N LYS A 694 13.86 -1.43 32.61
CA LYS A 694 14.78 -0.34 32.89
C LYS A 694 15.95 -0.88 33.69
N GLY A 695 17.16 -0.67 33.22
CA GLY A 695 18.41 -1.00 33.93
C GLY A 695 19.03 0.26 34.50
N THR A 696 19.56 0.19 35.70
CA THR A 696 20.37 1.22 36.33
C THR A 696 21.85 0.86 36.18
N LEU A 697 22.61 1.75 35.57
CA LEU A 697 24.05 1.67 35.38
C LEU A 697 24.76 2.58 36.36
N THR A 698 26.06 2.46 36.49
CA THR A 698 26.89 3.40 37.25
C THR A 698 26.89 4.78 36.60
N THR A 699 26.79 4.87 35.29
CA THR A 699 26.81 6.12 34.50
C THR A 699 25.43 6.67 34.18
N GLY A 700 24.34 5.89 34.38
CA GLY A 700 23.01 6.34 34.02
C GLY A 700 21.95 5.23 34.00
N GLN A 701 21.10 5.24 32.99
CA GLN A 701 20.02 4.28 32.83
C GLN A 701 19.97 3.75 31.39
N ILE A 702 19.64 2.49 31.23
CA ILE A 702 19.34 1.84 29.95
C ILE A 702 17.90 1.33 29.97
N VAL A 703 17.26 1.30 28.83
CA VAL A 703 15.96 0.68 28.66
C VAL A 703 16.02 -0.39 27.57
N SER A 704 15.24 -1.46 27.74
CA SER A 704 15.12 -2.52 26.75
C SER A 704 14.24 -2.10 25.56
N ASN A 705 14.11 -3.00 24.58
CA ASN A 705 12.99 -2.98 23.64
C ASN A 705 11.65 -3.01 24.39
N GLU A 706 10.58 -2.60 23.72
CA GLU A 706 9.22 -2.65 24.28
C GLU A 706 8.51 -3.93 23.81
N LEU A 707 7.76 -4.55 24.72
CA LEU A 707 6.80 -5.60 24.39
C LEU A 707 5.39 -5.01 24.42
N GLN A 708 4.57 -5.35 23.45
CA GLN A 708 3.19 -4.90 23.39
C GLN A 708 2.24 -6.10 23.35
N TYR A 709 1.22 -6.06 24.19
CA TYR A 709 0.12 -7.02 24.16
C TYR A 709 -1.22 -6.29 24.08
N THR A 710 -2.03 -6.60 23.08
CA THR A 710 -3.39 -6.05 22.97
C THR A 710 -4.38 -7.08 23.50
N LYS A 711 -4.93 -6.80 24.69
CA LYS A 711 -5.98 -7.63 25.27
C LYS A 711 -7.33 -7.31 24.66
N ILE A 712 -7.90 -8.28 23.99
CA ILE A 712 -9.26 -8.19 23.42
C ILE A 712 -10.24 -8.57 24.53
N VAL A 713 -11.22 -7.71 24.77
CA VAL A 713 -12.39 -8.04 25.59
C VAL A 713 -13.38 -8.75 24.69
N LEU A 714 -13.54 -10.04 24.87
CA LEU A 714 -14.66 -10.71 24.26
C LEU A 714 -15.96 -10.22 24.94
N PRO A 715 -17.02 -9.94 24.20
CA PRO A 715 -18.29 -9.65 24.79
C PRO A 715 -18.71 -10.80 25.74
N PRO A 716 -19.43 -10.51 26.84
CA PRO A 716 -19.80 -11.55 27.79
C PRO A 716 -20.58 -12.64 27.08
N CYS A 717 -20.18 -13.89 27.33
CA CYS A 717 -20.90 -15.04 26.82
C CYS A 717 -22.24 -15.14 27.54
N LEU A 718 -23.31 -14.98 26.80
CA LEU A 718 -24.68 -15.00 27.30
C LEU A 718 -25.34 -16.34 27.00
N ARG A 719 -26.32 -16.73 27.82
CA ARG A 719 -27.11 -17.92 27.61
C ARG A 719 -28.38 -17.54 26.82
N PHE A 720 -28.53 -18.12 25.66
CA PHE A 720 -29.69 -17.97 24.78
C PHE A 720 -30.51 -19.25 24.81
N ARG A 721 -31.86 -19.11 24.79
CA ARG A 721 -32.78 -20.21 24.79
C ARG A 721 -33.71 -20.11 23.58
N PHE A 722 -33.80 -21.19 22.84
CA PHE A 722 -34.62 -21.24 21.62
C PHE A 722 -35.64 -22.36 21.71
N GLY A 723 -36.85 -22.08 21.29
CA GLY A 723 -37.95 -23.02 21.19
C GLY A 723 -38.18 -23.43 19.74
N TYR A 724 -38.42 -24.70 19.51
CA TYR A 724 -38.83 -25.24 18.22
C TYR A 724 -40.37 -25.13 18.05
N THR A 725 -40.80 -24.58 16.92
CA THR A 725 -42.23 -24.32 16.62
C THR A 725 -42.79 -25.14 15.47
N GLY A 726 -41.99 -26.02 14.86
CA GLY A 726 -42.43 -26.93 13.80
C GLY A 726 -43.50 -27.93 14.29
N THR A 727 -44.50 -28.21 13.47
CA THR A 727 -45.64 -29.08 13.80
C THR A 727 -45.72 -30.35 12.94
N ALA A 728 -44.81 -30.56 12.01
CA ALA A 728 -44.80 -31.66 11.08
C ALA A 728 -43.38 -32.10 10.69
N PRO A 729 -43.17 -33.35 10.26
CA PRO A 729 -41.90 -33.83 9.72
C PRO A 729 -41.39 -33.00 8.54
N GLY A 730 -40.11 -32.71 8.52
CA GLY A 730 -39.47 -31.90 7.48
C GLY A 730 -39.52 -30.38 7.70
N GLN A 731 -40.01 -29.93 8.84
CA GLN A 731 -39.99 -28.53 9.28
C GLN A 731 -38.77 -28.30 10.19
N ASP A 732 -37.56 -28.58 9.70
CA ASP A 732 -36.37 -28.42 10.48
C ASP A 732 -35.93 -26.93 10.57
N GLY A 733 -35.31 -26.57 11.68
CA GLY A 733 -34.85 -25.21 11.92
C GLY A 733 -33.39 -25.19 12.41
N SER A 734 -32.71 -24.07 12.30
CA SER A 734 -31.39 -23.94 12.85
C SER A 734 -31.13 -22.56 13.44
N VAL A 735 -30.16 -22.50 14.35
CA VAL A 735 -29.63 -21.29 14.97
C VAL A 735 -28.16 -21.15 14.55
N ILE A 736 -27.80 -20.07 13.89
CA ILE A 736 -26.43 -19.71 13.62
C ILE A 736 -26.00 -18.66 14.64
N TYR A 737 -24.88 -18.91 15.33
CA TYR A 737 -24.44 -18.07 16.44
C TYR A 737 -22.92 -17.99 16.52
N LYS A 738 -22.41 -16.99 17.23
CA LYS A 738 -21.02 -16.88 17.66
C LYS A 738 -20.87 -17.51 19.04
N ASP A 739 -20.12 -18.58 19.15
CA ASP A 739 -19.82 -19.24 20.43
C ASP A 739 -18.96 -18.35 21.36
N CYS A 740 -18.65 -18.84 22.55
CA CYS A 740 -17.88 -18.08 23.53
C CYS A 740 -16.44 -17.80 23.10
N ASP A 741 -15.93 -18.53 22.12
CA ASP A 741 -14.64 -18.31 21.48
C ASP A 741 -14.75 -17.41 20.21
N ASN A 742 -15.94 -16.81 20.00
CA ASN A 742 -16.26 -15.97 18.85
C ASN A 742 -16.20 -16.69 17.49
N LEU A 743 -16.32 -18.02 17.48
CA LEU A 743 -16.40 -18.85 16.28
C LEU A 743 -17.85 -19.00 15.84
N THR A 744 -18.11 -18.95 14.53
CA THR A 744 -19.44 -19.20 13.98
C THR A 744 -19.80 -20.67 14.10
N ARG A 745 -20.92 -20.97 14.75
CA ARG A 745 -21.49 -22.31 14.94
C ARG A 745 -22.92 -22.35 14.46
N GLN A 746 -23.39 -23.55 14.16
CA GLN A 746 -24.77 -23.84 13.85
C GLN A 746 -25.28 -24.94 14.76
N ALA A 747 -26.47 -24.78 15.29
CA ALA A 747 -27.22 -25.80 16.02
C ALA A 747 -28.52 -26.07 15.29
N ASP A 748 -28.74 -27.31 14.88
CA ASP A 748 -29.91 -27.72 14.14
C ASP A 748 -30.99 -28.28 15.09
N LEU A 749 -32.22 -27.88 14.85
CA LEU A 749 -33.40 -28.39 15.56
C LEU A 749 -34.27 -29.16 14.55
N THR A 750 -34.41 -30.45 14.78
CA THR A 750 -35.16 -31.36 13.89
C THR A 750 -36.43 -31.84 14.54
N TRP A 751 -37.40 -32.20 13.73
CA TRP A 751 -38.64 -32.82 14.20
C TRP A 751 -38.36 -34.20 14.79
N ASP A 752 -38.88 -34.46 16.01
CA ASP A 752 -38.87 -35.77 16.65
C ASP A 752 -40.29 -36.36 16.74
N GLU A 753 -40.47 -37.60 16.21
CA GLU A 753 -41.75 -38.31 16.19
C GLU A 753 -42.24 -38.80 17.58
N SER A 754 -41.41 -38.63 18.63
CA SER A 754 -41.73 -39.16 19.99
C SER A 754 -42.78 -38.35 20.79
N GLY A 755 -43.40 -37.31 20.19
CA GLY A 755 -44.69 -36.76 20.65
C GLY A 755 -44.63 -35.73 21.79
N GLY A 756 -43.54 -35.03 21.97
CA GLY A 756 -43.43 -33.95 22.96
C GLY A 756 -43.33 -32.55 22.29
N ASN A 757 -44.29 -31.71 22.55
CA ASN A 757 -44.48 -30.44 21.86
C ASN A 757 -43.53 -29.30 22.14
N TYR A 758 -42.33 -29.48 22.74
CA TYR A 758 -41.36 -28.41 22.94
C TYR A 758 -39.94 -28.96 23.05
N PHE A 759 -39.17 -28.87 22.00
CA PHE A 759 -37.72 -28.96 22.14
C PHE A 759 -37.21 -27.57 22.42
N GLU A 760 -36.52 -27.41 23.54
CA GLU A 760 -35.78 -26.23 23.88
C GLU A 760 -34.28 -26.53 23.81
N ILE A 761 -33.56 -25.72 23.11
CA ILE A 761 -32.09 -25.74 23.13
C ILE A 761 -31.56 -24.52 23.88
N THR A 762 -30.57 -24.73 24.72
CA THR A 762 -29.86 -23.65 25.40
C THR A 762 -28.44 -23.57 24.82
N ILE A 763 -28.07 -22.41 24.34
CA ILE A 763 -26.80 -22.12 23.70
C ILE A 763 -26.09 -21.02 24.49
N CYS A 764 -24.82 -21.25 24.81
CA CYS A 764 -23.89 -20.22 25.31
C CYS A 764 -23.21 -19.54 24.13
N ALA A 765 -23.49 -18.27 23.92
CA ALA A 765 -23.01 -17.53 22.77
C ALA A 765 -22.72 -16.07 23.09
N VAL A 766 -21.86 -15.45 22.29
CA VAL A 766 -21.58 -14.02 22.31
C VAL A 766 -22.72 -13.25 21.61
N SER A 767 -23.21 -13.78 20.51
CA SER A 767 -24.32 -13.22 19.75
C SER A 767 -25.01 -14.27 18.90
N ILE A 768 -26.26 -14.02 18.56
CA ILE A 768 -27.02 -14.80 17.59
C ILE A 768 -26.91 -14.09 16.24
N ILE A 769 -26.57 -14.84 15.18
CA ILE A 769 -26.41 -14.31 13.83
C ILE A 769 -27.73 -14.40 13.07
N SER A 770 -28.36 -15.57 13.06
CA SER A 770 -29.61 -15.78 12.37
C SER A 770 -30.42 -16.96 12.96
N LEU A 771 -31.70 -16.89 12.80
CA LEU A 771 -32.67 -17.95 13.09
C LEU A 771 -33.35 -18.33 11.78
N THR A 772 -33.53 -19.62 11.55
CA THR A 772 -34.34 -20.09 10.41
C THR A 772 -35.81 -20.27 10.82
N ASP A 773 -36.66 -20.52 9.86
CA ASP A 773 -38.07 -20.83 10.10
C ASP A 773 -38.24 -21.94 11.16
N PHE A 774 -39.31 -21.89 11.90
CA PHE A 774 -39.67 -22.84 13.00
C PHE A 774 -38.76 -22.74 14.24
N VAL A 775 -37.93 -21.69 14.40
CA VAL A 775 -37.18 -21.43 15.63
C VAL A 775 -37.60 -20.09 16.21
N THR A 776 -37.91 -20.06 17.49
CA THR A 776 -38.28 -18.84 18.22
C THR A 776 -37.31 -18.57 19.34
N ASP A 777 -36.85 -17.32 19.43
CA ASP A 777 -36.02 -16.85 20.52
C ASP A 777 -36.87 -16.66 21.79
N MET A 778 -36.53 -17.42 22.82
CA MET A 778 -37.16 -17.40 24.12
C MET A 778 -36.28 -16.82 25.22
N THR A 779 -35.20 -16.16 24.89
CA THR A 779 -34.20 -15.67 25.84
C THR A 779 -34.72 -14.68 26.86
N ASN A 780 -35.76 -13.92 26.49
CA ASN A 780 -36.41 -12.93 27.38
C ASN A 780 -37.39 -13.48 28.43
N TYR A 781 -37.54 -14.79 28.50
CA TYR A 781 -38.43 -15.45 29.46
C TYR A 781 -37.62 -15.96 30.69
N GLY A 782 -37.11 -15.05 31.50
CA GLY A 782 -36.55 -15.30 32.83
C GLY A 782 -35.03 -15.06 32.93
N ASP A 783 -34.61 -14.59 34.12
CA ASP A 783 -33.17 -14.37 34.46
C ASP A 783 -32.40 -15.67 34.32
N GLN A 784 -31.59 -15.78 33.27
CA GLN A 784 -30.69 -16.92 33.08
C GLN A 784 -29.33 -16.58 33.65
N PRO A 785 -28.70 -17.46 34.42
CA PRO A 785 -27.33 -17.25 34.91
C PRO A 785 -26.35 -17.20 33.75
N PRO A 786 -25.25 -16.46 33.89
CA PRO A 786 -24.20 -16.42 32.85
C PRO A 786 -23.65 -17.83 32.58
N CYS A 787 -23.22 -18.05 31.36
CA CYS A 787 -22.48 -19.22 30.99
C CYS A 787 -21.09 -19.22 31.65
#